data_cf7cd3e12dd719d430c0f6273278b3d7
#
_entry.id   cf7cd3e12dd719d430c0f6273278b3d7
#
_cell.length_a   1.000
_cell.length_b   1.000
_cell.length_c   1.000
_cell.angle_alpha   90.00
_cell.angle_beta   90.00
_cell.angle_gamma   90.00
#
_symmetry.space_group_name_H-M   'P 1'
#
loop_
_entity.id
_entity.type
_entity.pdbx_description
1 polymer ?
#
loop_
_entity_poly.entity_id
_entity_poly.type
_entity_poly.pdbx_seq_one_letter_code
_entity_poly.pdbx_strand_id
1 'polypeptide(L)'
;MVLLSPTAFTENPFRTRHDVAEGLKGLLDPLEPHTSLGGACINIGSTAAHYDTRAVALETFARPLWGLAALLAGGGEYEGTARWVRGLANGTDPRGEEYWGASKAKDQRMVEMSPLSFAIALAPDVFYTSQTLEAQRNIAAFLASCMTQPMPDTNWLWFRVFANLALRSIGSPHHNPGRMAADLERLDSFQLPPHLPVGDDLIGSAGWSRDGPEDVKQLDYYSSSFAIQVAQMVYAKLCAEEDPRRARAYEQRAKDFVKDFVFYFDDDGNAIPFGRSMVYRFAVIATFSAMALCNVEPPAPLTWGHLKGLVLRHLRTWSGNRDIFRSDGTLNIGYAYDNMYATENYNAPGSPYWACKAFLCLGAPLNHPFWTSDELPWPSTMPRIKALPDPGHIMVRSGGHVFLLSSGQTAHYTMRNGNAKYSKFSYSSTFGFCYSTGSLDLEQLAADGMLALRDASPGVEASDSDIWRVRRVALNARIVGRGTERMHLRSGWRPFPDVYVETWLVPPAEESPNYYVRVHKITTGRTLDTAEAGWATYGQGEDGRALVQAFSGETSSGGMEAEGQARATTRGGSVGVVDLDVTRLSAGFNGVKRRGKLVQSDPNSNAIFSRSVLPTLLGHLEPGTHYLATGVFGAPPSEAELWDSEWAHVPRVPSDLTIYN
;
A
#
# COMPACT_ATOMS: atom_id res chain seq x y z
N MET A 1 -17.40 -29.91 3.85
CA MET A 1 -16.76 -29.00 4.81
C MET A 1 -17.64 -27.76 4.83
N VAL A 2 -18.40 -27.53 5.89
CA VAL A 2 -19.20 -26.31 6.05
C VAL A 2 -18.16 -25.20 6.22
N LEU A 3 -17.97 -24.38 5.20
CA LEU A 3 -17.27 -23.13 5.34
C LEU A 3 -18.03 -22.35 6.42
N LEU A 4 -17.38 -22.09 7.53
CA LEU A 4 -17.94 -21.30 8.60
C LEU A 4 -18.45 -19.98 8.02
N SER A 5 -19.61 -19.60 8.52
CA SER A 5 -20.48 -18.54 8.06
C SER A 5 -19.72 -17.29 7.61
N PRO A 6 -20.12 -16.69 6.48
CA PRO A 6 -19.67 -15.36 6.14
C PRO A 6 -19.95 -14.42 7.32
N THR A 7 -18.95 -13.66 7.72
CA THR A 7 -19.15 -12.56 8.65
C THR A 7 -20.10 -11.53 8.02
N ALA A 8 -20.72 -10.65 8.80
CA ALA A 8 -21.50 -9.54 8.25
C ALA A 8 -20.69 -8.61 7.33
N PHE A 9 -19.38 -8.80 7.25
CA PHE A 9 -18.49 -8.13 6.31
C PHE A 9 -18.51 -8.79 4.93
N THR A 10 -18.51 -10.14 4.86
CA THR A 10 -18.39 -10.89 3.62
C THR A 10 -19.68 -10.73 2.78
N GLU A 11 -19.53 -10.39 1.50
CA GLU A 11 -20.64 -10.11 0.58
C GLU A 11 -21.57 -8.96 1.01
N ASN A 12 -21.10 -8.14 1.95
CA ASN A 12 -21.82 -6.94 2.35
C ASN A 12 -21.91 -5.96 1.18
N PRO A 13 -23.09 -5.41 0.84
CA PRO A 13 -23.27 -4.51 -0.30
C PRO A 13 -22.59 -3.15 -0.12
N PHE A 14 -22.26 -2.74 1.09
CA PHE A 14 -21.63 -1.45 1.42
C PHE A 14 -22.22 -0.27 0.62
N ARG A 15 -23.53 -0.07 0.67
CA ARG A 15 -24.25 1.02 0.00
C ARG A 15 -24.68 2.12 0.96
N THR A 16 -24.96 1.75 2.20
CA THR A 16 -25.53 2.62 3.22
C THR A 16 -24.65 2.71 4.44
N ARG A 17 -24.90 3.71 5.30
CA ARG A 17 -24.23 3.79 6.60
C ARG A 17 -24.51 2.56 7.48
N HIS A 18 -25.70 1.98 7.37
CA HIS A 18 -26.05 0.75 8.06
C HIS A 18 -25.17 -0.41 7.59
N ASP A 19 -25.01 -0.60 6.28
CA ASP A 19 -24.15 -1.65 5.75
C ASP A 19 -22.70 -1.50 6.24
N VAL A 20 -22.19 -0.27 6.27
CA VAL A 20 -20.84 0.02 6.77
C VAL A 20 -20.73 -0.32 8.27
N ALA A 21 -21.76 -0.02 9.07
CA ALA A 21 -21.80 -0.38 10.47
C ALA A 21 -21.84 -1.91 10.69
N GLU A 22 -22.68 -2.63 9.93
CA GLU A 22 -22.74 -4.10 9.97
C GLU A 22 -21.43 -4.74 9.49
N GLY A 23 -20.81 -4.18 8.45
CA GLY A 23 -19.50 -4.62 8.00
C GLY A 23 -18.42 -4.50 9.09
N LEU A 24 -18.42 -3.40 9.85
CA LEU A 24 -17.53 -3.25 11.01
C LEU A 24 -17.82 -4.30 12.08
N LYS A 25 -19.10 -4.50 12.46
CA LYS A 25 -19.50 -5.52 13.45
C LYS A 25 -19.03 -6.91 13.03
N GLY A 26 -19.15 -7.24 11.73
CA GLY A 26 -18.64 -8.49 11.16
C GLY A 26 -17.13 -8.70 11.31
N LEU A 27 -16.34 -7.65 11.54
CA LEU A 27 -14.90 -7.75 11.88
C LEU A 27 -14.68 -7.88 13.38
N LEU A 28 -15.59 -7.35 14.22
CA LEU A 28 -15.46 -7.32 15.67
C LEU A 28 -15.96 -8.61 16.36
N ASP A 29 -17.06 -9.19 15.86
CA ASP A 29 -17.72 -10.35 16.46
C ASP A 29 -16.79 -11.58 16.50
N PRO A 30 -16.03 -11.92 15.45
CA PRO A 30 -15.11 -13.05 15.46
C PRO A 30 -13.98 -12.95 16.50
N LEU A 31 -13.73 -11.77 17.07
CA LEU A 31 -12.72 -11.58 18.12
C LEU A 31 -13.21 -12.04 19.50
N GLU A 32 -14.51 -12.19 19.69
CA GLU A 32 -15.09 -12.52 21.01
C GLU A 32 -14.57 -13.85 21.56
N PRO A 33 -14.59 -14.99 20.82
CA PRO A 33 -14.08 -16.26 21.31
C PRO A 33 -12.58 -16.26 21.66
N HIS A 34 -11.84 -15.29 21.13
CA HIS A 34 -10.39 -15.15 21.34
C HIS A 34 -10.04 -14.15 22.44
N THR A 35 -11.06 -13.57 23.09
CA THR A 35 -10.90 -12.56 24.14
C THR A 35 -10.77 -13.24 25.50
N SER A 36 -9.82 -12.78 26.31
CA SER A 36 -9.62 -13.23 27.69
C SER A 36 -10.83 -12.93 28.58
N LEU A 37 -10.95 -13.61 29.74
CA LEU A 37 -12.06 -13.44 30.68
C LEU A 37 -12.21 -11.98 31.16
N GLY A 38 -11.09 -11.30 31.42
CA GLY A 38 -11.09 -9.88 31.80
C GLY A 38 -11.30 -8.93 30.60
N GLY A 39 -11.23 -9.43 29.38
CA GLY A 39 -11.49 -8.67 28.17
C GLY A 39 -10.29 -7.90 27.62
N ALA A 40 -9.14 -7.87 28.30
CA ALA A 40 -8.02 -7.01 27.92
C ALA A 40 -7.07 -7.64 26.90
N CYS A 41 -7.09 -8.95 26.72
CA CYS A 41 -6.20 -9.66 25.83
C CYS A 41 -6.99 -10.38 24.74
N ILE A 42 -6.68 -10.10 23.46
CA ILE A 42 -7.27 -10.82 22.33
C ILE A 42 -6.15 -11.55 21.60
N ASN A 43 -6.21 -12.88 21.55
CA ASN A 43 -5.17 -13.74 21.01
C ASN A 43 -5.68 -14.52 19.81
N ILE A 44 -5.30 -14.11 18.60
CA ILE A 44 -5.63 -14.76 17.33
C ILE A 44 -4.36 -15.22 16.62
N GLY A 45 -4.33 -16.46 16.15
CA GLY A 45 -3.18 -17.02 15.44
C GLY A 45 -1.92 -17.18 16.30
N SER A 46 -0.85 -17.67 15.68
CA SER A 46 0.39 -18.11 16.35
C SER A 46 1.67 -17.52 15.78
N THR A 47 1.59 -16.65 14.74
CA THR A 47 2.79 -16.01 14.17
C THR A 47 3.31 -14.91 15.10
N ALA A 48 4.64 -14.74 15.13
CA ALA A 48 5.31 -13.80 16.00
C ALA A 48 5.71 -12.51 15.27
N ALA A 49 5.72 -11.40 16.01
CA ALA A 49 6.41 -10.16 15.66
C ALA A 49 7.68 -10.02 16.53
N HIS A 50 8.45 -8.95 16.34
CA HIS A 50 9.66 -8.71 17.12
C HIS A 50 9.43 -8.22 18.56
N TYR A 51 8.18 -8.02 18.97
CA TYR A 51 7.77 -7.61 20.32
C TYR A 51 7.06 -8.72 21.08
N ASP A 52 6.86 -8.52 22.37
CA ASP A 52 6.35 -9.54 23.29
C ASP A 52 4.87 -9.88 23.09
N THR A 53 4.46 -11.06 23.55
CA THR A 53 3.10 -11.59 23.39
C THR A 53 2.02 -10.76 24.09
N ARG A 54 2.35 -10.05 25.17
CA ARG A 54 1.41 -9.15 25.84
C ARG A 54 1.11 -7.93 24.97
N ALA A 55 2.12 -7.38 24.30
CA ALA A 55 1.94 -6.31 23.32
C ALA A 55 1.17 -6.80 22.07
N VAL A 56 1.35 -8.06 21.64
CA VAL A 56 0.55 -8.67 20.56
C VAL A 56 -0.93 -8.74 20.93
N ALA A 57 -1.24 -9.15 22.17
CA ALA A 57 -2.62 -9.24 22.64
C ALA A 57 -3.28 -7.84 22.78
N LEU A 58 -2.51 -6.85 23.26
CA LEU A 58 -2.94 -5.45 23.28
C LEU A 58 -3.19 -4.91 21.88
N GLU A 59 -2.33 -5.20 20.91
CA GLU A 59 -2.49 -4.79 19.53
C GLU A 59 -3.83 -5.23 18.96
N THR A 60 -4.17 -6.51 19.15
CA THR A 60 -5.43 -7.07 18.65
C THR A 60 -6.64 -6.46 19.37
N PHE A 61 -6.51 -6.11 20.65
CA PHE A 61 -7.54 -5.39 21.41
C PHE A 61 -7.71 -3.94 20.92
N ALA A 62 -6.61 -3.22 20.74
CA ALA A 62 -6.66 -1.77 20.57
C ALA A 62 -7.08 -1.35 19.15
N ARG A 63 -6.58 -2.00 18.10
CA ARG A 63 -6.78 -1.57 16.71
C ARG A 63 -8.24 -1.53 16.25
N PRO A 64 -9.12 -2.44 16.61
CA PRO A 64 -10.55 -2.34 16.31
C PRO A 64 -11.23 -1.08 16.84
N LEU A 65 -10.68 -0.45 17.88
CA LEU A 65 -11.22 0.77 18.47
C LEU A 65 -11.27 1.96 17.50
N TRP A 66 -10.47 1.99 16.46
CA TRP A 66 -10.60 3.01 15.40
C TRP A 66 -11.98 3.03 14.77
N GLY A 67 -12.54 1.86 14.46
CA GLY A 67 -13.88 1.73 13.90
C GLY A 67 -14.96 1.82 14.97
N LEU A 68 -14.79 1.11 16.09
CA LEU A 68 -15.78 1.04 17.16
C LEU A 68 -16.04 2.43 17.77
N ALA A 69 -15.01 3.19 18.11
CA ALA A 69 -15.19 4.52 18.67
C ALA A 69 -15.86 5.49 17.67
N ALA A 70 -15.55 5.40 16.39
CA ALA A 70 -16.22 6.18 15.35
C ALA A 70 -17.71 5.81 15.24
N LEU A 71 -18.04 4.51 15.26
CA LEU A 71 -19.43 4.04 15.26
C LEU A 71 -20.23 4.63 16.43
N LEU A 72 -19.69 4.51 17.65
CA LEU A 72 -20.36 4.96 18.88
C LEU A 72 -20.50 6.49 18.92
N ALA A 73 -19.46 7.24 18.57
CA ALA A 73 -19.49 8.69 18.51
C ALA A 73 -20.48 9.22 17.46
N GLY A 74 -20.68 8.47 16.38
CA GLY A 74 -21.67 8.79 15.35
C GLY A 74 -23.10 8.35 15.71
N GLY A 75 -23.37 7.91 16.94
CA GLY A 75 -24.70 7.50 17.43
C GLY A 75 -25.09 6.08 17.03
N GLY A 76 -24.15 5.25 16.56
CA GLY A 76 -24.40 3.84 16.34
C GLY A 76 -24.19 3.00 17.62
N GLU A 77 -24.61 1.73 17.58
CA GLU A 77 -24.54 0.82 18.71
C GLU A 77 -23.83 -0.47 18.34
N TYR A 78 -23.17 -1.09 19.33
CA TYR A 78 -22.55 -2.41 19.21
C TYR A 78 -22.73 -3.18 20.52
N GLU A 79 -23.35 -4.34 20.47
CA GLU A 79 -23.66 -5.16 21.67
C GLU A 79 -22.41 -5.56 22.44
N GLY A 80 -21.29 -5.83 21.74
CA GLY A 80 -20.00 -6.18 22.35
C GLY A 80 -19.26 -5.02 23.04
N THR A 81 -19.79 -3.78 23.06
CA THR A 81 -19.11 -2.60 23.62
C THR A 81 -18.64 -2.79 25.06
N ALA A 82 -19.47 -3.42 25.91
CA ALA A 82 -19.14 -3.65 27.33
C ALA A 82 -17.84 -4.47 27.50
N ARG A 83 -17.52 -5.37 26.58
CA ARG A 83 -16.26 -6.13 26.56
C ARG A 83 -15.05 -5.22 26.42
N TRP A 84 -15.11 -4.24 25.51
CA TRP A 84 -14.02 -3.27 25.29
C TRP A 84 -13.84 -2.34 26.48
N VAL A 85 -14.95 -1.89 27.11
CA VAL A 85 -14.93 -1.05 28.31
C VAL A 85 -14.26 -1.79 29.47
N ARG A 86 -14.67 -3.05 29.73
CA ARG A 86 -14.07 -3.91 30.77
C ARG A 86 -12.60 -4.21 30.48
N GLY A 87 -12.28 -4.53 29.20
CA GLY A 87 -10.90 -4.84 28.79
C GLY A 87 -9.96 -3.64 28.96
N LEU A 88 -10.42 -2.43 28.69
CA LEU A 88 -9.65 -1.21 28.92
C LEU A 88 -9.31 -1.01 30.40
N ALA A 89 -10.28 -1.23 31.30
CA ALA A 89 -10.05 -1.17 32.75
C ALA A 89 -9.01 -2.20 33.21
N ASN A 90 -9.19 -3.46 32.82
CA ASN A 90 -8.34 -4.57 33.27
C ASN A 90 -6.93 -4.51 32.65
N GLY A 91 -6.82 -4.10 31.36
CA GLY A 91 -5.52 -3.97 30.69
C GLY A 91 -4.66 -2.84 31.25
N THR A 92 -5.26 -1.85 31.89
CA THR A 92 -4.54 -0.73 32.51
C THR A 92 -4.37 -0.86 34.02
N ASP A 93 -4.97 -1.87 34.69
CA ASP A 93 -4.80 -2.09 36.12
C ASP A 93 -3.45 -2.77 36.42
N PRO A 94 -2.48 -2.08 37.06
CA PRO A 94 -1.16 -2.62 37.33
C PRO A 94 -1.15 -3.82 38.30
N ARG A 95 -2.27 -4.11 38.99
CA ARG A 95 -2.43 -5.25 39.88
C ARG A 95 -3.17 -6.41 39.23
N GLY A 96 -3.74 -6.18 38.06
CA GLY A 96 -4.52 -7.16 37.32
C GLY A 96 -3.63 -8.17 36.56
N GLU A 97 -4.10 -9.41 36.45
CA GLU A 97 -3.41 -10.46 35.68
C GLU A 97 -3.30 -10.13 34.17
N GLU A 98 -4.23 -9.35 33.66
CA GLU A 98 -4.27 -8.95 32.25
C GLU A 98 -3.59 -7.60 31.97
N TYR A 99 -2.87 -7.06 32.95
CA TYR A 99 -2.16 -5.78 32.79
C TYR A 99 -1.22 -5.78 31.58
N TRP A 100 -1.36 -4.80 30.71
CA TRP A 100 -0.53 -4.68 29.50
C TRP A 100 0.93 -4.32 29.76
N GLY A 101 1.22 -3.75 30.93
CA GLY A 101 2.55 -3.21 31.28
C GLY A 101 2.74 -1.75 30.83
N ALA A 102 3.45 -0.97 31.64
CA ALA A 102 3.82 0.40 31.28
C ALA A 102 4.79 0.41 30.08
N SER A 103 4.70 1.44 29.25
CA SER A 103 5.59 1.61 28.10
C SER A 103 7.05 1.80 28.51
N LYS A 104 7.94 1.18 27.76
CA LYS A 104 9.40 1.38 27.80
C LYS A 104 9.87 2.13 26.55
N ALA A 105 11.18 2.36 26.45
CA ALA A 105 11.76 2.99 25.28
C ALA A 105 11.46 2.20 23.99
N LYS A 106 10.91 2.86 22.97
CA LYS A 106 10.58 2.28 21.64
C LYS A 106 9.69 1.03 21.72
N ASP A 107 8.76 1.02 22.65
CA ASP A 107 7.87 -0.09 22.95
C ASP A 107 6.65 -0.11 22.02
N GLN A 108 6.24 -1.29 21.55
CA GLN A 108 5.03 -1.47 20.74
C GLN A 108 3.77 -0.93 21.41
N ARG A 109 3.67 -0.97 22.74
CA ARG A 109 2.54 -0.40 23.50
C ARG A 109 2.29 1.07 23.17
N MET A 110 3.35 1.81 22.81
CA MET A 110 3.22 3.23 22.39
C MET A 110 2.37 3.37 21.12
N VAL A 111 2.49 2.42 20.17
CA VAL A 111 1.68 2.40 18.94
C VAL A 111 0.20 2.25 19.29
N GLU A 112 -0.08 1.33 20.19
CA GLU A 112 -1.46 0.99 20.55
C GLU A 112 -2.13 2.04 21.46
N MET A 113 -1.35 2.96 22.03
CA MET A 113 -1.92 4.13 22.71
C MET A 113 -2.73 5.03 21.77
N SER A 114 -2.44 5.03 20.47
CA SER A 114 -3.20 5.88 19.54
C SER A 114 -4.65 5.45 19.38
N PRO A 115 -5.02 4.16 19.12
CA PRO A 115 -6.43 3.76 19.07
C PRO A 115 -7.13 3.84 20.43
N LEU A 116 -6.44 3.52 21.54
CA LEU A 116 -6.98 3.71 22.89
C LEU A 116 -7.32 5.18 23.15
N SER A 117 -6.40 6.06 22.85
CA SER A 117 -6.56 7.51 23.04
C SER A 117 -7.63 8.10 22.13
N PHE A 118 -7.68 7.63 20.88
CA PHE A 118 -8.74 8.02 19.95
C PHE A 118 -10.13 7.66 20.48
N ALA A 119 -10.28 6.43 21.01
CA ALA A 119 -11.56 5.97 21.58
C ALA A 119 -11.97 6.83 22.79
N ILE A 120 -11.04 7.10 23.69
CA ILE A 120 -11.29 7.92 24.90
C ILE A 120 -11.64 9.36 24.50
N ALA A 121 -10.93 9.96 23.56
CA ALA A 121 -11.15 11.36 23.15
C ALA A 121 -12.44 11.53 22.32
N LEU A 122 -12.84 10.53 21.55
CA LEU A 122 -13.98 10.61 20.64
C LEU A 122 -15.30 10.19 21.32
N ALA A 123 -15.25 9.19 22.23
CA ALA A 123 -16.40 8.66 22.94
C ALA A 123 -16.09 8.54 24.46
N PRO A 124 -15.82 9.67 25.15
CA PRO A 124 -15.41 9.68 26.55
C PRO A 124 -16.46 9.07 27.50
N ASP A 125 -17.74 9.27 27.23
CA ASP A 125 -18.83 8.74 28.06
C ASP A 125 -18.86 7.21 28.08
N VAL A 126 -18.41 6.57 26.98
CA VAL A 126 -18.35 5.12 26.88
C VAL A 126 -17.05 4.56 27.47
N PHE A 127 -15.90 5.12 27.10
CA PHE A 127 -14.61 4.48 27.41
C PHE A 127 -13.94 5.01 28.69
N TYR A 128 -14.38 6.15 29.21
CA TYR A 128 -13.74 6.76 30.38
C TYR A 128 -14.72 7.12 31.50
N THR A 129 -15.74 7.94 31.26
CA THR A 129 -16.66 8.44 32.30
C THR A 129 -17.51 7.33 32.91
N SER A 130 -17.83 6.28 32.14
CA SER A 130 -18.53 5.08 32.62
C SER A 130 -17.69 4.21 33.58
N GLN A 131 -16.38 4.43 33.63
CA GLN A 131 -15.45 3.64 34.44
C GLN A 131 -15.45 4.07 35.91
N THR A 132 -15.03 3.16 36.81
CA THR A 132 -14.79 3.51 38.21
C THR A 132 -13.66 4.54 38.31
N LEU A 133 -13.64 5.32 39.40
CA LEU A 133 -12.57 6.31 39.63
C LEU A 133 -11.17 5.68 39.69
N GLU A 134 -11.05 4.41 40.11
CA GLU A 134 -9.80 3.69 40.11
C GLU A 134 -9.38 3.32 38.68
N ALA A 135 -10.29 2.76 37.88
CA ALA A 135 -10.01 2.48 36.47
C ALA A 135 -9.66 3.74 35.68
N GLN A 136 -10.35 4.86 35.92
CA GLN A 136 -10.03 6.15 35.30
C GLN A 136 -8.59 6.59 35.62
N ARG A 137 -8.14 6.45 36.88
CA ARG A 137 -6.75 6.74 37.28
C ARG A 137 -5.76 5.82 36.61
N ASN A 138 -6.06 4.52 36.54
CA ASN A 138 -5.18 3.53 35.91
C ASN A 138 -5.06 3.79 34.39
N ILE A 139 -6.15 4.09 33.70
CA ILE A 139 -6.17 4.47 32.28
C ILE A 139 -5.29 5.70 32.04
N ALA A 140 -5.48 6.76 32.84
CA ALA A 140 -4.68 7.98 32.72
C ALA A 140 -3.17 7.72 32.99
N ALA A 141 -2.85 6.93 34.01
CA ALA A 141 -1.46 6.55 34.30
C ALA A 141 -0.82 5.69 33.20
N PHE A 142 -1.58 4.75 32.61
CA PHE A 142 -1.11 3.95 31.49
C PHE A 142 -0.78 4.82 30.27
N LEU A 143 -1.68 5.72 29.86
CA LEU A 143 -1.43 6.65 28.75
C LEU A 143 -0.25 7.58 29.04
N ALA A 144 -0.09 8.03 30.29
CA ALA A 144 1.02 8.87 30.69
C ALA A 144 2.38 8.18 30.65
N SER A 145 2.41 6.84 30.68
CA SER A 145 3.66 6.08 30.72
C SER A 145 4.58 6.32 29.50
N CYS A 146 4.05 6.74 28.34
CA CYS A 146 4.85 7.05 27.16
C CYS A 146 5.42 8.50 27.13
N MET A 147 4.98 9.39 28.03
CA MET A 147 5.31 10.84 27.94
C MET A 147 6.80 11.13 28.04
N THR A 148 7.53 10.35 28.82
CA THR A 148 8.98 10.54 29.06
C THR A 148 9.85 9.54 28.33
N GLN A 149 9.25 8.56 27.65
CA GLN A 149 10.00 7.49 27.00
C GLN A 149 10.57 7.92 25.64
N PRO A 150 11.77 7.48 25.29
CA PRO A 150 12.30 7.64 23.92
C PRO A 150 11.41 6.96 22.88
N MET A 151 11.11 7.67 21.80
CA MET A 151 10.40 7.15 20.64
C MET A 151 11.27 7.18 19.39
N PRO A 152 11.01 6.34 18.37
CA PRO A 152 11.59 6.53 17.05
C PRO A 152 11.25 7.91 16.50
N ASP A 153 12.22 8.55 15.84
CA ASP A 153 12.06 9.87 15.22
C ASP A 153 11.34 9.76 13.87
N THR A 154 10.08 9.34 13.92
CA THR A 154 9.20 9.04 12.78
C THR A 154 7.75 9.43 13.10
N ASN A 155 6.79 8.95 12.30
CA ASN A 155 5.37 9.08 12.59
C ASN A 155 4.97 8.55 14.00
N TRP A 156 5.83 7.80 14.68
CA TRP A 156 5.59 7.32 16.04
C TRP A 156 5.30 8.45 17.04
N LEU A 157 5.85 9.64 16.83
CA LEU A 157 5.55 10.80 17.68
C LEU A 157 4.05 11.12 17.72
N TRP A 158 3.30 10.78 16.66
CA TRP A 158 1.84 10.89 16.66
C TRP A 158 1.18 10.06 17.75
N PHE A 159 1.71 8.89 18.09
CA PHE A 159 1.12 8.03 19.12
C PHE A 159 1.15 8.71 20.50
N ARG A 160 2.24 9.43 20.81
CA ARG A 160 2.34 10.23 22.04
C ARG A 160 1.47 11.49 21.97
N VAL A 161 1.35 12.11 20.81
CA VAL A 161 0.40 13.22 20.61
C VAL A 161 -1.02 12.74 20.90
N PHE A 162 -1.44 11.57 20.39
CA PHE A 162 -2.75 10.99 20.70
C PHE A 162 -2.94 10.74 22.20
N ALA A 163 -1.94 10.17 22.88
CA ALA A 163 -2.00 9.98 24.33
C ALA A 163 -2.18 11.31 25.07
N ASN A 164 -1.48 12.37 24.66
CA ASN A 164 -1.67 13.71 25.21
C ASN A 164 -3.06 14.29 24.93
N LEU A 165 -3.61 14.07 23.72
CA LEU A 165 -4.96 14.53 23.37
C LEU A 165 -6.02 13.88 24.28
N ALA A 166 -5.90 12.55 24.52
CA ALA A 166 -6.80 11.87 25.43
C ALA A 166 -6.63 12.37 26.87
N LEU A 167 -5.41 12.51 27.38
CA LEU A 167 -5.15 13.03 28.72
C LEU A 167 -5.70 14.44 28.90
N ARG A 168 -5.64 15.29 27.87
CA ARG A 168 -6.25 16.61 27.86
C ARG A 168 -7.78 16.51 27.92
N SER A 169 -8.39 15.70 27.05
CA SER A 169 -9.86 15.61 26.95
C SER A 169 -10.53 15.12 28.22
N ILE A 170 -9.83 14.32 29.03
CA ILE A 170 -10.31 13.83 30.33
C ILE A 170 -9.87 14.69 31.52
N GLY A 171 -9.24 15.85 31.28
CA GLY A 171 -8.77 16.74 32.35
C GLY A 171 -7.69 16.14 33.24
N SER A 172 -6.88 15.22 32.73
CA SER A 172 -5.84 14.53 33.49
C SER A 172 -4.68 15.46 33.88
N PRO A 173 -4.17 15.38 35.13
CA PRO A 173 -2.96 16.13 35.53
C PRO A 173 -1.70 15.64 34.81
N HIS A 174 -1.74 14.50 34.13
CA HIS A 174 -0.65 13.95 33.34
C HIS A 174 -0.57 14.55 31.91
N HIS A 175 -1.51 15.39 31.50
CA HIS A 175 -1.41 16.13 30.25
C HIS A 175 -0.11 16.96 30.22
N ASN A 176 0.68 16.81 29.17
CA ASN A 176 1.96 17.48 29.02
C ASN A 176 1.99 18.33 27.74
N PRO A 177 1.53 19.59 27.82
CA PRO A 177 1.44 20.47 26.64
C PRO A 177 2.82 20.78 26.02
N GLY A 178 3.86 20.90 26.86
CA GLY A 178 5.23 21.15 26.37
C GLY A 178 5.77 19.99 25.54
N ARG A 179 5.54 18.75 25.97
CA ARG A 179 5.91 17.57 25.19
C ARG A 179 5.10 17.48 23.90
N MET A 180 3.80 17.74 23.97
CA MET A 180 2.95 17.72 22.78
C MET A 180 3.40 18.75 21.75
N ALA A 181 3.73 19.96 22.17
CA ALA A 181 4.22 21.03 21.29
C ALA A 181 5.54 20.62 20.61
N ALA A 182 6.50 20.06 21.37
CA ALA A 182 7.78 19.60 20.84
C ALA A 182 7.61 18.45 19.81
N ASP A 183 6.72 17.49 20.08
CA ASP A 183 6.43 16.40 19.14
C ASP A 183 5.77 16.91 17.85
N LEU A 184 4.83 17.84 17.96
CA LEU A 184 4.17 18.45 16.81
C LEU A 184 5.11 19.28 15.96
N GLU A 185 6.01 20.05 16.57
CA GLU A 185 7.05 20.80 15.86
C GLU A 185 7.97 19.85 15.08
N ARG A 186 8.38 18.73 15.71
CA ARG A 186 9.19 17.71 15.04
C ARG A 186 8.44 17.06 13.88
N LEU A 187 7.19 16.68 14.05
CA LEU A 187 6.33 16.10 13.02
C LEU A 187 6.10 17.08 11.85
N ASP A 188 5.92 18.36 12.14
CA ASP A 188 5.78 19.40 11.12
C ASP A 188 7.04 19.54 10.25
N SER A 189 8.23 19.27 10.80
CA SER A 189 9.49 19.30 10.05
C SER A 189 9.64 18.16 9.02
N PHE A 190 8.79 17.11 9.10
CA PHE A 190 8.76 16.03 8.12
C PHE A 190 7.95 16.37 6.86
N GLN A 191 7.15 17.44 6.91
CA GLN A 191 6.36 17.89 5.77
C GLN A 191 7.25 18.27 4.58
N LEU A 192 6.90 17.79 3.39
CA LEU A 192 7.59 18.19 2.17
C LEU A 192 7.13 19.58 1.72
N PRO A 193 8.04 20.41 1.19
CA PRO A 193 7.68 21.71 0.65
C PRO A 193 6.83 21.53 -0.63
N PRO A 194 5.97 22.49 -0.97
CA PRO A 194 5.25 22.47 -2.23
C PRO A 194 6.23 22.58 -3.41
N HIS A 195 5.96 21.81 -4.47
CA HIS A 195 6.69 21.95 -5.74
C HIS A 195 6.25 23.21 -6.48
N LEU A 196 7.19 23.81 -7.20
CA LEU A 196 6.86 24.89 -8.12
C LEU A 196 6.04 24.34 -9.30
N PRO A 197 5.01 25.09 -9.75
CA PRO A 197 4.27 24.73 -10.97
C PRO A 197 5.19 24.63 -12.18
N VAL A 198 4.93 23.68 -13.08
CA VAL A 198 5.65 23.53 -14.35
C VAL A 198 4.62 23.39 -15.46
N GLY A 199 4.51 24.39 -16.34
CA GLY A 199 3.51 24.44 -17.41
C GLY A 199 2.08 24.46 -16.86
N ASP A 200 1.17 23.78 -17.55
CA ASP A 200 -0.24 23.63 -17.14
C ASP A 200 -0.44 22.63 -15.98
N ASP A 201 0.63 22.00 -15.52
CA ASP A 201 0.62 21.11 -14.35
C ASP A 201 0.60 21.96 -13.07
N LEU A 202 -0.60 22.44 -12.76
CA LEU A 202 -0.87 23.54 -11.83
C LEU A 202 -0.50 23.27 -10.38
N ILE A 203 -0.06 22.05 -9.97
CA ILE A 203 0.07 21.78 -8.55
C ILE A 203 1.10 20.68 -8.29
N GLY A 204 2.26 21.07 -7.81
CA GLY A 204 3.00 20.22 -6.88
C GLY A 204 2.23 20.19 -5.58
N SER A 205 1.81 19.01 -5.14
CA SER A 205 1.05 18.84 -3.92
C SER A 205 1.91 19.20 -2.70
N ALA A 206 1.40 20.05 -1.84
CA ALA A 206 2.01 20.33 -0.53
C ALA A 206 1.58 19.32 0.54
N GLY A 207 0.91 18.23 0.16
CA GLY A 207 0.28 17.28 1.07
C GLY A 207 1.18 16.13 1.55
N TRP A 208 2.28 15.86 0.87
CA TRP A 208 3.16 14.74 1.20
C TRP A 208 4.06 15.03 2.40
N SER A 209 4.31 14.00 3.20
CA SER A 209 5.20 14.04 4.36
C SER A 209 6.15 12.86 4.36
N ARG A 210 7.40 13.08 4.73
CA ARG A 210 8.33 12.00 5.05
C ARG A 210 7.88 11.28 6.32
N ASP A 211 8.34 10.05 6.48
CA ASP A 211 8.19 9.29 7.72
C ASP A 211 9.45 9.40 8.58
N GLY A 212 9.91 10.61 8.82
CA GLY A 212 11.12 10.86 9.60
C GLY A 212 12.02 11.97 9.02
N PRO A 213 13.32 11.98 9.40
CA PRO A 213 14.32 12.97 8.96
C PRO A 213 14.50 13.05 7.43
N GLU A 214 15.32 13.99 6.99
CA GLU A 214 15.54 14.31 5.56
C GLU A 214 16.14 13.17 4.73
N ASP A 215 16.80 12.20 5.35
CA ASP A 215 17.36 11.01 4.71
C ASP A 215 16.32 9.93 4.42
N VAL A 216 15.11 10.00 4.99
CA VAL A 216 13.99 9.11 4.69
C VAL A 216 13.38 9.45 3.34
N LYS A 217 13.60 8.57 2.36
CA LYS A 217 13.19 8.78 0.96
C LYS A 217 11.93 8.00 0.55
N GLN A 218 11.43 7.12 1.41
CA GLN A 218 10.21 6.38 1.10
C GLN A 218 8.96 7.23 1.38
N LEU A 219 8.03 7.17 0.45
CA LEU A 219 6.69 7.78 0.55
C LEU A 219 5.68 6.72 0.14
N ASP A 220 4.91 6.23 1.10
CA ASP A 220 3.98 5.11 0.93
C ASP A 220 2.67 5.31 1.70
N TYR A 221 1.76 4.35 1.60
CA TYR A 221 0.46 4.39 2.27
C TYR A 221 0.55 4.42 3.78
N TYR A 222 1.54 3.72 4.35
CA TYR A 222 1.67 3.61 5.79
C TYR A 222 1.90 4.97 6.42
N SER A 223 2.95 5.64 6.01
CA SER A 223 3.32 6.93 6.57
C SER A 223 2.38 8.04 6.11
N SER A 224 2.06 8.10 4.82
CA SER A 224 1.34 9.24 4.26
C SER A 224 -0.17 9.15 4.51
N SER A 225 -0.86 8.04 4.13
CA SER A 225 -2.31 8.02 4.18
C SER A 225 -2.85 7.71 5.58
N PHE A 226 -2.80 6.45 6.01
CA PHE A 226 -3.51 6.03 7.23
C PHE A 226 -2.74 6.27 8.54
N ALA A 227 -1.49 6.72 8.49
CA ALA A 227 -0.76 7.19 9.67
C ALA A 227 -0.82 8.72 9.79
N ILE A 228 -0.08 9.46 8.95
CA ILE A 228 0.14 10.90 9.11
C ILE A 228 -1.12 11.71 8.78
N GLN A 229 -1.76 11.50 7.62
CA GLN A 229 -2.93 12.28 7.22
C GLN A 229 -4.11 12.09 8.17
N VAL A 230 -4.38 10.84 8.58
CA VAL A 230 -5.43 10.55 9.57
C VAL A 230 -5.12 11.24 10.90
N ALA A 231 -3.87 11.15 11.38
CA ALA A 231 -3.48 11.76 12.65
C ALA A 231 -3.60 13.30 12.61
N GLN A 232 -3.18 13.93 11.52
CA GLN A 232 -3.30 15.38 11.32
C GLN A 232 -4.76 15.84 11.33
N MET A 233 -5.65 15.14 10.61
CA MET A 233 -7.08 15.48 10.57
C MET A 233 -7.76 15.28 11.94
N VAL A 234 -7.45 14.18 12.64
CA VAL A 234 -8.00 13.96 13.99
C VAL A 234 -7.51 15.03 14.97
N TYR A 235 -6.23 15.40 14.91
CA TYR A 235 -5.71 16.53 15.69
C TYR A 235 -6.46 17.83 15.36
N ALA A 236 -6.62 18.14 14.08
CA ALA A 236 -7.34 19.33 13.65
C ALA A 236 -8.77 19.38 14.21
N LYS A 237 -9.50 18.24 14.15
CA LYS A 237 -10.84 18.13 14.72
C LYS A 237 -10.88 18.35 16.24
N LEU A 238 -9.92 17.76 16.98
CA LEU A 238 -9.92 17.80 18.44
C LEU A 238 -9.31 19.08 19.03
N CYS A 239 -8.55 19.84 18.24
CA CYS A 239 -7.82 21.04 18.69
C CYS A 239 -8.15 22.30 17.88
N ALA A 240 -9.27 22.33 17.16
CA ALA A 240 -9.63 23.45 16.30
C ALA A 240 -9.71 24.80 17.05
N GLU A 241 -10.17 24.80 18.29
CA GLU A 241 -10.33 26.00 19.11
C GLU A 241 -8.99 26.44 19.75
N GLU A 242 -8.19 25.48 20.22
CA GLU A 242 -6.94 25.77 20.96
C GLU A 242 -5.74 26.02 20.04
N ASP A 243 -5.69 25.36 18.88
CA ASP A 243 -4.62 25.51 17.88
C ASP A 243 -5.19 25.69 16.45
N PRO A 244 -5.98 26.77 16.22
CA PRO A 244 -6.68 26.98 14.95
C PRO A 244 -5.73 27.16 13.76
N ARG A 245 -4.49 27.59 14.00
CA ARG A 245 -3.50 27.75 12.95
C ARG A 245 -3.04 26.40 12.41
N ARG A 246 -2.67 25.49 13.30
CA ARG A 246 -2.21 24.14 12.92
C ARG A 246 -3.37 23.30 12.39
N ALA A 247 -4.57 23.42 12.99
CA ALA A 247 -5.78 22.76 12.50
C ALA A 247 -6.03 23.08 11.02
N ARG A 248 -6.09 24.37 10.66
CA ARG A 248 -6.24 24.78 9.24
C ARG A 248 -5.11 24.31 8.34
N ALA A 249 -3.87 24.31 8.82
CA ALA A 249 -2.74 23.81 8.04
C ALA A 249 -2.86 22.31 7.75
N TYR A 250 -3.30 21.51 8.72
CA TYR A 250 -3.49 20.08 8.56
C TYR A 250 -4.67 19.74 7.64
N GLU A 251 -5.78 20.47 7.75
CA GLU A 251 -6.90 20.34 6.81
C GLU A 251 -6.47 20.65 5.37
N GLN A 252 -5.67 21.69 5.17
CA GLN A 252 -5.16 22.04 3.84
C GLN A 252 -4.20 20.96 3.30
N ARG A 253 -3.31 20.42 4.13
CA ARG A 253 -2.41 19.32 3.76
C ARG A 253 -3.21 18.07 3.33
N ALA A 254 -4.28 17.73 4.05
CA ALA A 254 -5.15 16.62 3.68
C ALA A 254 -5.82 16.85 2.32
N LYS A 255 -6.33 18.06 2.05
CA LYS A 255 -6.89 18.43 0.75
C LYS A 255 -5.87 18.31 -0.38
N ASP A 256 -4.65 18.79 -0.15
CA ASP A 256 -3.59 18.73 -1.16
C ASP A 256 -3.13 17.28 -1.40
N PHE A 257 -2.95 16.49 -0.34
CA PHE A 257 -2.60 15.08 -0.46
C PHE A 257 -3.64 14.27 -1.25
N VAL A 258 -4.91 14.49 -1.00
CA VAL A 258 -6.02 13.75 -1.64
C VAL A 258 -6.06 13.99 -3.15
N LYS A 259 -5.66 15.17 -3.66
CA LYS A 259 -5.55 15.45 -5.10
C LYS A 259 -4.58 14.50 -5.83
N ASP A 260 -3.58 13.99 -5.13
CA ASP A 260 -2.63 13.02 -5.64
C ASP A 260 -3.04 11.59 -5.28
N PHE A 261 -3.44 11.39 -4.04
CA PHE A 261 -3.66 10.05 -3.51
C PHE A 261 -4.84 9.32 -4.15
N VAL A 262 -5.85 10.04 -4.61
CA VAL A 262 -6.99 9.45 -5.31
C VAL A 262 -6.59 8.67 -6.58
N PHE A 263 -5.47 9.01 -7.23
CA PHE A 263 -4.97 8.31 -8.41
C PHE A 263 -4.46 6.90 -8.15
N TYR A 264 -4.24 6.52 -6.89
CA TYR A 264 -3.81 5.17 -6.52
C TYR A 264 -4.95 4.13 -6.56
N PHE A 265 -6.18 4.52 -6.89
CA PHE A 265 -7.35 3.66 -6.89
C PHE A 265 -7.95 3.55 -8.29
N ASP A 266 -8.43 2.35 -8.64
CA ASP A 266 -9.17 2.11 -9.87
C ASP A 266 -10.68 2.41 -9.70
N ASP A 267 -11.45 2.17 -10.77
CA ASP A 267 -12.88 2.46 -10.80
C ASP A 267 -13.69 1.56 -9.85
N ASP A 268 -13.21 0.35 -9.57
CA ASP A 268 -13.80 -0.58 -8.62
C ASP A 268 -13.34 -0.33 -7.18
N GLY A 269 -12.45 0.64 -6.98
CA GLY A 269 -11.91 0.99 -5.68
C GLY A 269 -10.72 0.16 -5.24
N ASN A 270 -10.11 -0.68 -6.10
CA ASN A 270 -8.88 -1.37 -5.77
C ASN A 270 -7.73 -0.37 -5.65
N ALA A 271 -6.95 -0.46 -4.58
CA ALA A 271 -5.72 0.31 -4.45
C ALA A 271 -4.57 -0.40 -5.18
N ILE A 272 -3.65 0.36 -5.78
CA ILE A 272 -2.38 -0.18 -6.28
C ILE A 272 -1.56 -0.69 -5.08
N PRO A 273 -1.26 -1.99 -4.96
CA PRO A 273 -0.38 -2.49 -3.91
C PRO A 273 1.03 -1.92 -4.08
N PHE A 274 1.53 -1.20 -3.08
CA PHE A 274 2.84 -0.56 -3.11
C PHE A 274 3.36 -0.28 -1.70
N GLY A 275 4.64 -0.54 -1.46
CA GLY A 275 5.29 -0.24 -0.20
C GLY A 275 5.07 -1.31 0.87
N ARG A 276 5.26 -0.91 2.11
CA ARG A 276 5.20 -1.77 3.31
C ARG A 276 3.79 -1.82 3.92
N SER A 277 3.63 -2.72 4.87
CA SER A 277 2.41 -2.84 5.69
C SER A 277 1.16 -3.23 4.89
N MET A 278 1.36 -3.97 3.81
CA MET A 278 0.28 -4.42 2.93
C MET A 278 -0.76 -5.28 3.65
N VAL A 279 -0.39 -5.92 4.77
CA VAL A 279 -1.31 -6.70 5.62
C VAL A 279 -2.43 -5.85 6.24
N TYR A 280 -2.31 -4.52 6.25
CA TYR A 280 -3.35 -3.62 6.75
C TYR A 280 -4.48 -3.41 5.73
N ARG A 281 -4.34 -3.92 4.51
CA ARG A 281 -5.37 -4.02 3.45
C ARG A 281 -6.14 -2.72 3.26
N PHE A 282 -7.43 -2.76 3.55
CA PHE A 282 -8.34 -1.63 3.34
C PHE A 282 -8.14 -0.45 4.31
N ALA A 283 -7.16 -0.50 5.24
CA ALA A 283 -6.73 0.70 5.95
C ALA A 283 -6.26 1.82 5.00
N VAL A 284 -5.83 1.49 3.78
CA VAL A 284 -5.37 2.47 2.79
C VAL A 284 -6.42 3.54 2.48
N ILE A 285 -7.71 3.22 2.59
CA ILE A 285 -8.83 4.14 2.35
C ILE A 285 -9.09 5.12 3.52
N ALA A 286 -8.39 4.96 4.66
CA ALA A 286 -8.67 5.68 5.90
C ALA A 286 -8.60 7.21 5.77
N THR A 287 -7.74 7.75 4.91
CA THR A 287 -7.67 9.20 4.65
C THR A 287 -9.01 9.76 4.20
N PHE A 288 -9.68 9.12 3.23
CA PHE A 288 -10.97 9.58 2.72
C PHE A 288 -12.09 9.39 3.75
N SER A 289 -12.04 8.29 4.51
CA SER A 289 -12.95 8.04 5.62
C SER A 289 -12.78 9.05 6.76
N ALA A 290 -11.54 9.44 7.07
CA ALA A 290 -11.22 10.45 8.07
C ALA A 290 -11.68 11.86 7.66
N MET A 291 -11.66 12.19 6.36
CA MET A 291 -12.22 13.46 5.88
C MET A 291 -13.69 13.59 6.27
N ALA A 292 -14.48 12.53 6.16
CA ALA A 292 -15.87 12.53 6.60
C ALA A 292 -16.00 12.71 8.13
N LEU A 293 -15.22 11.95 8.93
CA LEU A 293 -15.21 12.10 10.39
C LEU A 293 -14.86 13.51 10.83
N CYS A 294 -13.86 14.12 10.18
CA CYS A 294 -13.30 15.41 10.56
C CYS A 294 -13.96 16.60 9.84
N ASN A 295 -14.93 16.34 8.95
CA ASN A 295 -15.62 17.34 8.12
C ASN A 295 -14.64 18.19 7.29
N VAL A 296 -13.61 17.56 6.74
CA VAL A 296 -12.64 18.18 5.83
C VAL A 296 -13.19 18.09 4.41
N GLU A 297 -13.62 19.22 3.85
CA GLU A 297 -14.26 19.26 2.54
C GLU A 297 -13.34 18.79 1.41
N PRO A 298 -13.82 17.91 0.50
CA PRO A 298 -13.03 17.43 -0.63
C PRO A 298 -12.56 18.58 -1.53
N PRO A 299 -11.31 18.53 -2.02
CA PRO A 299 -10.82 19.53 -2.96
C PRO A 299 -11.43 19.32 -4.36
N ALA A 300 -11.77 20.39 -5.08
CA ALA A 300 -12.21 20.29 -6.46
C ALA A 300 -11.16 19.54 -7.34
N PRO A 301 -11.57 18.70 -8.32
CA PRO A 301 -12.94 18.44 -8.76
C PRO A 301 -13.69 17.36 -7.93
N LEU A 302 -13.08 16.85 -6.85
CA LEU A 302 -13.70 15.86 -5.98
C LEU A 302 -14.84 16.49 -5.18
N THR A 303 -15.83 15.66 -4.89
CA THR A 303 -16.99 16.01 -4.05
C THR A 303 -17.21 14.91 -3.03
N TRP A 304 -18.10 15.13 -2.07
CA TRP A 304 -18.50 14.11 -1.10
C TRP A 304 -19.04 12.83 -1.75
N GLY A 305 -19.76 12.95 -2.88
CA GLY A 305 -20.22 11.78 -3.64
C GLY A 305 -19.08 10.95 -4.23
N HIS A 306 -18.00 11.58 -4.69
CA HIS A 306 -16.82 10.87 -5.17
C HIS A 306 -16.08 10.16 -4.03
N LEU A 307 -15.91 10.82 -2.87
CA LEU A 307 -15.27 10.20 -1.70
C LEU A 307 -16.10 9.04 -1.14
N LYS A 308 -17.44 9.23 -1.04
CA LYS A 308 -18.37 8.15 -0.66
C LYS A 308 -18.24 6.97 -1.62
N GLY A 309 -18.31 7.24 -2.93
CA GLY A 309 -18.18 6.20 -3.94
C GLY A 309 -16.87 5.44 -3.83
N LEU A 310 -15.75 6.13 -3.65
CA LEU A 310 -14.44 5.49 -3.50
C LEU A 310 -14.37 4.62 -2.23
N VAL A 311 -14.80 5.13 -1.08
CA VAL A 311 -14.78 4.37 0.20
C VAL A 311 -15.67 3.13 0.10
N LEU A 312 -16.89 3.28 -0.42
CA LEU A 312 -17.83 2.16 -0.47
C LEU A 312 -17.42 1.11 -1.50
N ARG A 313 -16.95 1.49 -2.69
CA ARG A 313 -16.41 0.54 -3.68
C ARG A 313 -15.21 -0.22 -3.12
N HIS A 314 -14.28 0.48 -2.47
CA HIS A 314 -13.12 -0.17 -1.84
C HIS A 314 -13.54 -1.23 -0.82
N LEU A 315 -14.50 -0.93 0.05
CA LEU A 315 -15.02 -1.89 1.02
C LEU A 315 -15.75 -3.06 0.33
N ARG A 316 -16.54 -2.81 -0.74
CA ARG A 316 -17.21 -3.86 -1.54
C ARG A 316 -16.20 -4.82 -2.17
N THR A 317 -15.12 -4.31 -2.75
CA THR A 317 -14.07 -5.16 -3.32
C THR A 317 -13.49 -6.11 -2.28
N TRP A 318 -13.18 -5.60 -1.09
CA TRP A 318 -12.66 -6.45 -0.01
C TRP A 318 -13.71 -7.40 0.57
N SER A 319 -14.99 -7.01 0.61
CA SER A 319 -16.07 -7.90 1.08
C SER A 319 -16.28 -9.09 0.16
N GLY A 320 -16.02 -8.95 -1.13
CA GLY A 320 -16.06 -10.04 -2.11
C GLY A 320 -14.92 -11.04 -1.98
N ASN A 321 -13.87 -10.73 -1.21
CA ASN A 321 -12.71 -11.60 -1.06
C ASN A 321 -12.75 -12.38 0.26
N ARG A 322 -13.16 -13.65 0.19
CA ARG A 322 -13.23 -14.54 1.38
C ARG A 322 -11.87 -15.02 1.87
N ASP A 323 -10.85 -15.00 1.02
CA ASP A 323 -9.51 -15.53 1.35
C ASP A 323 -8.72 -14.63 2.33
N ILE A 324 -9.27 -13.46 2.70
CA ILE A 324 -8.69 -12.61 3.74
C ILE A 324 -9.07 -13.02 5.16
N PHE A 325 -9.95 -14.01 5.32
CA PHE A 325 -10.40 -14.51 6.61
C PHE A 325 -9.85 -15.90 6.91
N ARG A 326 -9.65 -16.16 8.19
CA ARG A 326 -9.46 -17.52 8.72
C ARG A 326 -10.80 -18.24 8.83
N SER A 327 -10.74 -19.54 9.09
CA SER A 327 -11.92 -20.37 9.29
C SER A 327 -12.79 -19.95 10.48
N ASP A 328 -12.24 -19.21 11.45
CA ASP A 328 -12.94 -18.66 12.61
C ASP A 328 -13.53 -17.26 12.36
N GLY A 329 -13.40 -16.73 11.14
CA GLY A 329 -13.89 -15.42 10.75
C GLY A 329 -12.96 -14.26 11.10
N THR A 330 -11.82 -14.49 11.76
CA THR A 330 -10.84 -13.44 12.02
C THR A 330 -10.02 -13.12 10.77
N LEU A 331 -9.53 -11.87 10.64
CA LEU A 331 -8.65 -11.49 9.56
C LEU A 331 -7.34 -12.28 9.63
N ASN A 332 -6.93 -12.87 8.51
CA ASN A 332 -5.64 -13.50 8.39
C ASN A 332 -4.52 -12.49 8.07
N ILE A 333 -3.28 -12.93 8.17
CA ILE A 333 -2.10 -12.13 7.82
C ILE A 333 -1.76 -12.35 6.35
N GLY A 334 -1.66 -11.27 5.58
CA GLY A 334 -1.44 -11.30 4.13
C GLY A 334 -2.07 -10.10 3.43
N TYR A 335 -2.13 -10.11 2.11
CA TYR A 335 -2.85 -9.10 1.33
C TYR A 335 -4.16 -9.69 0.79
N ALA A 336 -4.21 -10.23 -0.42
CA ALA A 336 -5.44 -10.81 -0.95
C ALA A 336 -5.78 -12.22 -0.40
N TYR A 337 -4.83 -12.87 0.25
CA TYR A 337 -4.96 -14.19 0.87
C TYR A 337 -3.93 -14.32 2.01
N ASP A 338 -3.95 -15.43 2.76
CA ASP A 338 -2.99 -15.70 3.84
C ASP A 338 -1.57 -15.87 3.28
N ASN A 339 -0.68 -14.89 3.55
CA ASN A 339 0.64 -14.82 2.95
C ASN A 339 1.67 -14.13 3.86
N MET A 340 2.58 -14.91 4.41
CA MET A 340 3.65 -14.43 5.28
C MET A 340 4.74 -13.63 4.57
N TYR A 341 4.89 -13.72 3.23
CA TYR A 341 5.83 -12.87 2.49
C TYR A 341 5.40 -11.40 2.45
N ALA A 342 4.10 -11.14 2.63
CA ALA A 342 3.56 -9.78 2.72
C ALA A 342 3.91 -9.07 4.05
N THR A 343 4.43 -9.80 5.06
CA THR A 343 4.64 -9.28 6.41
C THR A 343 5.91 -8.46 6.55
N GLU A 344 5.87 -7.57 7.53
CA GLU A 344 7.03 -6.93 8.14
C GLU A 344 7.38 -7.64 9.47
N ASN A 345 8.56 -7.35 10.02
CA ASN A 345 8.98 -7.91 11.31
C ASN A 345 8.13 -7.41 12.50
N TYR A 346 7.36 -6.36 12.29
CA TYR A 346 6.44 -5.77 13.28
C TYR A 346 4.96 -6.20 13.07
N ASN A 347 4.68 -7.16 12.18
CA ASN A 347 3.32 -7.63 11.97
C ASN A 347 3.03 -8.88 12.81
N ALA A 348 2.10 -8.76 13.74
CA ALA A 348 1.52 -9.84 14.54
C ALA A 348 0.14 -10.25 13.96
N PRO A 349 -0.47 -11.33 14.46
CA PRO A 349 -1.78 -11.79 13.95
C PRO A 349 -2.89 -10.75 14.00
N GLY A 350 -2.86 -9.82 14.97
CA GLY A 350 -3.82 -8.72 15.11
C GLY A 350 -3.54 -7.50 14.22
N SER A 351 -2.36 -7.44 13.59
CA SER A 351 -1.96 -6.30 12.77
C SER A 351 -2.96 -5.93 11.66
N PRO A 352 -3.63 -6.86 10.97
CA PRO A 352 -4.63 -6.56 9.95
C PRO A 352 -5.78 -5.67 10.42
N TYR A 353 -6.08 -5.63 11.72
CA TYR A 353 -7.17 -4.80 12.28
C TYR A 353 -6.91 -3.28 12.23
N TRP A 354 -5.73 -2.82 11.77
CA TRP A 354 -5.58 -1.44 11.29
C TRP A 354 -6.63 -1.09 10.22
N ALA A 355 -7.12 -2.08 9.50
CA ALA A 355 -8.22 -1.98 8.55
C ALA A 355 -9.48 -1.32 9.14
N CYS A 356 -9.70 -1.40 10.45
CA CYS A 356 -10.81 -0.72 11.12
C CYS A 356 -10.77 0.82 10.97
N LYS A 357 -9.65 1.41 10.58
CA LYS A 357 -9.57 2.83 10.18
C LYS A 357 -10.41 3.17 8.93
N ALA A 358 -10.73 2.20 8.10
CA ALA A 358 -11.63 2.41 6.97
C ALA A 358 -13.03 2.86 7.40
N PHE A 359 -13.43 2.58 8.63
CA PHE A 359 -14.75 2.85 9.19
C PHE A 359 -14.86 4.20 9.94
N LEU A 360 -13.84 5.05 9.88
CA LEU A 360 -13.85 6.37 10.54
C LEU A 360 -15.03 7.24 10.10
N CYS A 361 -15.52 7.09 8.86
CA CYS A 361 -16.69 7.79 8.35
C CYS A 361 -17.97 7.54 9.16
N LEU A 362 -18.06 6.45 9.94
CA LEU A 362 -19.18 6.18 10.82
C LEU A 362 -19.34 7.23 11.93
N GLY A 363 -18.27 7.95 12.27
CA GLY A 363 -18.32 9.07 13.22
C GLY A 363 -18.91 10.37 12.65
N ALA A 364 -19.16 10.44 11.34
CA ALA A 364 -19.89 11.55 10.74
C ALA A 364 -21.40 11.41 11.01
N PRO A 365 -22.12 12.52 11.32
CA PRO A 365 -23.55 12.47 11.58
C PRO A 365 -24.35 12.06 10.32
N LEU A 366 -25.56 11.54 10.51
CA LEU A 366 -26.41 11.03 9.42
C LEU A 366 -26.70 12.06 8.32
N ASN A 367 -26.80 13.33 8.67
CA ASN A 367 -27.05 14.44 7.74
C ASN A 367 -25.77 15.00 7.10
N HIS A 368 -24.59 14.40 7.37
CA HIS A 368 -23.33 14.83 6.75
C HIS A 368 -23.38 14.61 5.24
N PRO A 369 -22.85 15.54 4.41
CA PRO A 369 -22.84 15.39 2.95
C PRO A 369 -22.23 14.09 2.44
N PHE A 370 -21.27 13.50 3.14
CA PHE A 370 -20.73 12.17 2.81
C PHE A 370 -21.85 11.11 2.76
N TRP A 371 -22.81 11.13 3.71
CA TRP A 371 -23.90 10.16 3.75
C TRP A 371 -25.07 10.51 2.85
N THR A 372 -25.37 11.81 2.72
CA THR A 372 -26.54 12.30 1.96
C THR A 372 -26.30 12.48 0.47
N SER A 373 -25.06 12.55 0.00
CA SER A 373 -24.74 12.59 -1.42
C SER A 373 -24.95 11.23 -2.09
N ASP A 374 -25.24 11.25 -3.39
CA ASP A 374 -25.18 10.04 -4.23
C ASP A 374 -23.74 9.55 -4.37
N GLU A 375 -23.59 8.23 -4.53
CA GLU A 375 -22.31 7.63 -4.85
C GLU A 375 -21.91 7.99 -6.28
N LEU A 376 -20.74 8.64 -6.46
CA LEU A 376 -20.25 9.04 -7.77
C LEU A 376 -19.05 8.19 -8.21
N PRO A 377 -18.90 7.92 -9.52
CA PRO A 377 -17.73 7.28 -10.10
C PRO A 377 -16.51 8.21 -10.10
N TRP A 378 -15.40 7.76 -10.68
CA TRP A 378 -14.22 8.59 -10.94
C TRP A 378 -14.58 9.85 -11.75
N PRO A 379 -14.08 11.05 -11.37
CA PRO A 379 -14.38 12.26 -12.13
C PRO A 379 -13.74 12.22 -13.53
N SER A 380 -14.56 12.27 -14.57
CA SER A 380 -14.10 12.23 -15.98
C SER A 380 -13.19 13.42 -16.37
N THR A 381 -13.21 14.48 -15.59
CA THR A 381 -12.35 15.68 -15.79
C THR A 381 -10.93 15.52 -15.28
N MET A 382 -10.64 14.44 -14.55
CA MET A 382 -9.29 14.19 -14.07
C MET A 382 -8.41 13.54 -15.15
N PRO A 383 -7.12 13.90 -15.24
CA PRO A 383 -6.24 13.40 -16.28
C PRO A 383 -6.03 11.88 -16.16
N ARG A 384 -5.86 11.21 -17.29
CA ARG A 384 -5.56 9.77 -17.34
C ARG A 384 -4.12 9.45 -16.93
N ILE A 385 -3.20 10.37 -17.12
CA ILE A 385 -1.79 10.25 -16.76
C ILE A 385 -1.41 11.46 -15.92
N LYS A 386 -0.81 11.22 -14.76
CA LYS A 386 -0.40 12.28 -13.83
C LYS A 386 0.96 12.02 -13.21
N ALA A 387 1.83 13.04 -13.25
CA ALA A 387 3.09 13.03 -12.51
C ALA A 387 2.87 13.32 -11.03
N LEU A 388 3.50 12.53 -10.16
CA LEU A 388 3.59 12.77 -8.72
C LEU A 388 5.07 12.90 -8.36
N PRO A 389 5.60 14.14 -8.30
CA PRO A 389 7.04 14.37 -8.11
C PRO A 389 7.57 13.86 -6.77
N ASP A 390 6.82 14.04 -5.67
CA ASP A 390 7.25 13.64 -4.32
C ASP A 390 7.52 12.13 -4.23
N PRO A 391 6.57 11.23 -4.54
CA PRO A 391 6.83 9.81 -4.52
C PRO A 391 7.65 9.33 -5.74
N GLY A 392 7.93 10.19 -6.74
CA GLY A 392 8.63 9.82 -7.95
C GLY A 392 7.85 8.85 -8.83
N HIS A 393 6.54 9.07 -8.95
CA HIS A 393 5.62 8.21 -9.69
C HIS A 393 4.98 8.93 -10.88
N ILE A 394 4.69 8.20 -11.95
CA ILE A 394 3.71 8.57 -12.95
C ILE A 394 2.52 7.63 -12.79
N MET A 395 1.38 8.20 -12.42
CA MET A 395 0.12 7.48 -12.29
C MET A 395 -0.53 7.35 -13.67
N VAL A 396 -1.02 6.16 -13.98
CA VAL A 396 -1.62 5.83 -15.28
C VAL A 396 -2.97 5.17 -15.07
N ARG A 397 -3.98 5.71 -15.74
CA ARG A 397 -5.31 5.12 -15.89
C ARG A 397 -5.54 4.89 -17.38
N SER A 398 -5.20 3.71 -17.87
CA SER A 398 -5.23 3.37 -19.30
C SER A 398 -5.39 1.87 -19.49
N GLY A 399 -5.95 1.43 -20.62
CA GLY A 399 -6.12 0.02 -20.92
C GLY A 399 -6.98 -0.74 -19.91
N GLY A 400 -8.01 -0.09 -19.39
CA GLY A 400 -8.97 -0.70 -18.45
C GLY A 400 -8.45 -0.86 -17.02
N HIS A 401 -7.18 -0.53 -16.69
CA HIS A 401 -6.68 -0.65 -15.33
C HIS A 401 -5.86 0.56 -14.85
N VAL A 402 -5.55 0.60 -13.57
CA VAL A 402 -4.75 1.65 -12.94
C VAL A 402 -3.41 1.07 -12.47
N PHE A 403 -2.33 1.75 -12.83
CA PHE A 403 -1.00 1.38 -12.40
C PHE A 403 -0.11 2.62 -12.20
N LEU A 404 1.01 2.44 -11.54
CA LEU A 404 2.04 3.46 -11.43
C LEU A 404 3.33 2.98 -12.09
N LEU A 405 4.04 3.92 -12.69
CA LEU A 405 5.45 3.80 -13.05
C LEU A 405 6.28 4.43 -11.94
N SER A 406 7.34 3.75 -11.49
CA SER A 406 8.16 4.19 -10.36
C SER A 406 9.60 4.44 -10.76
N SER A 407 10.11 5.62 -10.45
CA SER A 407 11.54 5.92 -10.57
C SER A 407 12.40 5.12 -9.57
N GLY A 408 11.76 4.46 -8.61
CA GLY A 408 12.35 3.65 -7.56
C GLY A 408 12.53 4.44 -6.27
N GLN A 409 12.00 3.87 -5.20
CA GLN A 409 12.24 4.34 -3.84
C GLN A 409 13.14 3.36 -3.09
N THR A 410 13.67 3.77 -1.94
CA THR A 410 14.48 2.92 -1.07
C THR A 410 13.93 3.03 0.34
N ALA A 411 13.64 1.89 0.95
CA ALA A 411 13.29 1.86 2.36
C ALA A 411 14.47 2.38 3.21
N HIS A 412 14.18 3.16 4.23
CA HIS A 412 15.22 3.76 5.09
C HIS A 412 15.87 2.76 6.05
N TYR A 413 15.32 1.54 6.16
CA TYR A 413 15.90 0.42 6.90
C TYR A 413 15.74 -0.89 6.11
N THR A 414 16.55 -1.89 6.45
CA THR A 414 16.47 -3.19 5.80
C THR A 414 15.17 -3.90 6.19
N MET A 415 14.33 -4.17 5.22
CA MET A 415 13.08 -4.90 5.41
C MET A 415 12.97 -6.10 4.46
N ARG A 416 12.12 -7.06 4.82
CA ARG A 416 11.79 -8.21 3.97
C ARG A 416 11.24 -7.73 2.63
N ASN A 417 11.84 -8.22 1.54
CA ASN A 417 11.42 -7.87 0.17
C ASN A 417 11.37 -6.36 -0.13
N GLY A 418 12.27 -5.54 0.46
CA GLY A 418 12.28 -4.10 0.27
C GLY A 418 12.41 -3.68 -1.19
N ASN A 419 13.18 -4.40 -2.00
CA ASN A 419 13.30 -4.19 -3.44
C ASN A 419 11.97 -4.45 -4.17
N ALA A 420 11.25 -5.53 -3.84
CA ALA A 420 9.95 -5.83 -4.42
C ALA A 420 8.89 -4.78 -4.05
N LYS A 421 8.92 -4.29 -2.81
CA LYS A 421 7.95 -3.31 -2.27
C LYS A 421 8.15 -1.89 -2.82
N TYR A 422 9.40 -1.48 -3.19
CA TYR A 422 9.71 -0.09 -3.49
C TYR A 422 10.46 0.14 -4.81
N SER A 423 11.14 -0.87 -5.36
CA SER A 423 12.11 -0.65 -6.43
C SER A 423 11.72 -1.28 -7.77
N LYS A 424 10.51 -1.83 -7.92
CA LYS A 424 10.02 -2.27 -9.24
C LYS A 424 9.77 -1.06 -10.14
N PHE A 425 9.77 -1.29 -11.44
CA PHE A 425 9.49 -0.25 -12.44
C PHE A 425 8.01 0.14 -12.48
N SER A 426 7.13 -0.80 -12.10
CA SER A 426 5.69 -0.59 -12.14
C SER A 426 4.95 -1.44 -11.11
N TYR A 427 3.77 -0.97 -10.66
CA TYR A 427 2.85 -1.63 -9.74
C TYR A 427 1.42 -1.42 -10.24
N SER A 428 0.57 -2.45 -10.18
CA SER A 428 -0.77 -2.46 -10.76
C SER A 428 -1.85 -2.78 -9.74
N SER A 429 -3.01 -2.13 -9.82
CA SER A 429 -4.19 -2.47 -9.01
C SER A 429 -4.74 -3.87 -9.35
N THR A 430 -4.58 -4.31 -10.60
CA THR A 430 -5.11 -5.59 -11.10
C THR A 430 -4.12 -6.74 -10.92
N PHE A 431 -2.83 -6.51 -11.20
CA PHE A 431 -1.82 -7.58 -11.27
C PHE A 431 -0.95 -7.67 -10.02
N GLY A 432 -1.08 -6.72 -9.10
CA GLY A 432 -0.29 -6.67 -7.86
C GLY A 432 1.19 -6.55 -8.11
N PHE A 433 1.97 -7.23 -7.29
CA PHE A 433 3.41 -7.44 -7.44
C PHE A 433 3.84 -8.71 -6.71
N CYS A 434 5.00 -9.26 -7.09
CA CYS A 434 5.56 -10.45 -6.46
C CYS A 434 6.61 -10.12 -5.40
N TYR A 435 6.62 -10.89 -4.31
CA TYR A 435 7.68 -11.00 -3.32
C TYR A 435 8.69 -12.05 -3.78
N SER A 436 9.99 -11.83 -3.60
CA SER A 436 11.00 -12.85 -3.88
C SER A 436 11.07 -13.85 -2.72
N THR A 437 11.13 -15.13 -3.05
CA THR A 437 11.37 -16.23 -2.09
C THR A 437 12.85 -16.60 -2.02
N GLY A 438 13.61 -16.26 -3.08
CA GLY A 438 15.05 -16.45 -3.22
C GLY A 438 15.60 -15.63 -4.37
N SER A 439 16.84 -15.93 -4.80
CA SER A 439 17.52 -15.22 -5.89
C SER A 439 18.40 -16.14 -6.78
N LEU A 440 18.32 -17.45 -6.58
CA LEU A 440 19.13 -18.42 -7.33
C LEU A 440 18.55 -18.67 -8.72
N ASP A 441 17.24 -18.73 -8.83
CA ASP A 441 16.54 -18.91 -10.09
C ASP A 441 15.46 -17.83 -10.29
N LEU A 442 14.84 -17.81 -11.47
CA LEU A 442 13.83 -16.81 -11.83
C LEU A 442 12.49 -17.08 -11.16
N GLU A 443 12.19 -18.32 -10.86
CA GLU A 443 10.98 -18.77 -10.18
C GLU A 443 10.93 -18.20 -8.75
N GLN A 444 12.05 -18.29 -8.02
CA GLN A 444 12.21 -17.73 -6.67
C GLN A 444 12.31 -16.20 -6.69
N LEU A 445 13.00 -15.63 -7.68
CA LEU A 445 13.16 -14.18 -7.77
C LEU A 445 11.83 -13.48 -8.04
N ALA A 446 10.97 -14.09 -8.87
CA ALA A 446 9.67 -13.56 -9.26
C ALA A 446 9.75 -12.08 -9.67
N ALA A 447 10.59 -11.78 -10.66
CA ALA A 447 11.02 -10.42 -11.01
C ALA A 447 10.00 -9.64 -11.85
N ASP A 448 8.69 -9.78 -11.59
CA ASP A 448 7.66 -9.00 -12.27
C ASP A 448 7.95 -7.48 -12.17
N GLY A 449 7.71 -6.77 -13.24
CA GLY A 449 7.96 -5.33 -13.26
C GLY A 449 9.44 -4.95 -13.09
N MET A 450 10.41 -5.84 -13.37
CA MET A 450 11.85 -5.61 -13.16
C MET A 450 12.70 -6.10 -14.33
N LEU A 451 13.94 -5.61 -14.38
CA LEU A 451 15.06 -6.21 -15.10
C LEU A 451 15.97 -6.89 -14.08
N ALA A 452 16.22 -8.19 -14.24
CA ALA A 452 17.16 -8.96 -13.46
C ALA A 452 18.43 -9.23 -14.29
N LEU A 453 19.58 -9.18 -13.63
CA LEU A 453 20.90 -9.41 -14.23
C LEU A 453 21.66 -10.44 -13.40
N ARG A 454 22.33 -11.39 -14.08
CA ARG A 454 23.20 -12.39 -13.49
C ARG A 454 24.55 -12.35 -14.19
N ASP A 455 25.63 -12.55 -13.45
CA ASP A 455 26.96 -12.71 -14.02
C ASP A 455 27.05 -14.08 -14.77
N ALA A 456 27.35 -14.02 -16.04
CA ALA A 456 27.50 -15.18 -16.90
C ALA A 456 28.95 -15.31 -17.42
N SER A 457 29.92 -14.66 -16.77
CA SER A 457 31.34 -14.73 -17.14
C SER A 457 31.88 -16.14 -16.92
N PRO A 458 32.80 -16.63 -17.75
CA PRO A 458 33.41 -17.97 -17.60
C PRO A 458 34.02 -18.15 -16.20
N GLY A 459 33.73 -19.29 -15.55
CA GLY A 459 34.28 -19.64 -14.24
C GLY A 459 33.55 -19.08 -13.03
N VAL A 460 32.42 -18.35 -13.21
CA VAL A 460 31.58 -17.81 -12.14
C VAL A 460 30.57 -18.85 -11.63
N GLU A 461 30.39 -19.95 -12.31
CA GLU A 461 29.48 -21.04 -11.94
C GLU A 461 29.73 -21.54 -10.51
N ALA A 462 28.67 -21.64 -9.73
CA ALA A 462 28.67 -22.05 -8.32
C ALA A 462 29.44 -21.12 -7.36
N SER A 463 29.63 -19.84 -7.70
CA SER A 463 30.15 -18.80 -6.79
C SER A 463 29.03 -17.94 -6.23
N ASP A 464 29.34 -17.11 -5.21
CA ASP A 464 28.41 -16.09 -4.66
C ASP A 464 27.91 -15.07 -5.70
N SER A 465 28.45 -15.10 -6.92
CA SER A 465 28.06 -14.26 -8.06
C SER A 465 26.93 -14.86 -8.90
N ASP A 466 26.64 -16.16 -8.74
CA ASP A 466 25.59 -16.89 -9.48
C ASP A 466 24.18 -16.65 -8.94
N ILE A 467 23.89 -15.38 -8.64
CA ILE A 467 22.57 -14.94 -8.20
C ILE A 467 22.02 -13.85 -9.11
N TRP A 468 20.72 -13.87 -9.32
CA TRP A 468 20.03 -12.79 -10.01
C TRP A 468 19.94 -11.54 -9.15
N ARG A 469 20.27 -10.39 -9.74
CA ARG A 469 20.26 -9.08 -9.10
C ARG A 469 19.25 -8.17 -9.79
N VAL A 470 18.45 -7.46 -9.00
CA VAL A 470 17.47 -6.48 -9.44
C VAL A 470 17.77 -5.12 -8.85
N ARG A 471 17.11 -4.06 -9.35
CA ARG A 471 17.23 -2.72 -8.81
C ARG A 471 16.87 -2.70 -7.32
N ARG A 472 17.77 -2.20 -6.48
CA ARG A 472 17.56 -1.98 -5.04
C ARG A 472 17.57 -0.51 -4.66
N VAL A 473 18.46 0.25 -5.29
CA VAL A 473 18.64 1.69 -5.08
C VAL A 473 18.60 2.36 -6.43
N ALA A 474 17.70 3.31 -6.61
CA ALA A 474 17.66 4.16 -7.77
C ALA A 474 18.63 5.32 -7.63
N LEU A 475 19.40 5.60 -8.68
CA LEU A 475 20.34 6.71 -8.79
C LEU A 475 19.78 7.74 -9.76
N ASN A 476 19.90 9.02 -9.45
CA ASN A 476 19.51 10.13 -10.33
C ASN A 476 18.07 10.02 -10.85
N ALA A 477 17.18 9.50 -10.02
CA ALA A 477 15.78 9.30 -10.35
C ALA A 477 15.06 10.64 -10.51
N ARG A 478 14.32 10.79 -11.64
CA ARG A 478 13.56 12.02 -11.94
C ARG A 478 12.46 11.79 -12.95
N ILE A 479 11.43 12.63 -12.90
CA ILE A 479 10.42 12.77 -13.96
C ILE A 479 10.91 13.83 -14.93
N VAL A 480 10.94 13.49 -16.22
CA VAL A 480 11.35 14.36 -17.34
C VAL A 480 10.12 14.70 -18.17
N GLY A 481 10.04 15.93 -18.71
CA GLY A 481 8.95 16.36 -19.58
C GLY A 481 7.58 16.44 -18.89
N ARG A 482 7.55 16.76 -17.59
CA ARG A 482 6.31 16.90 -16.83
C ARG A 482 5.36 17.91 -17.50
N GLY A 483 4.07 17.56 -17.62
CA GLY A 483 3.06 18.39 -18.29
C GLY A 483 3.15 18.38 -19.82
N THR A 484 3.92 17.49 -20.43
CA THR A 484 4.04 17.33 -21.88
C THR A 484 3.80 15.88 -22.31
N GLU A 485 3.55 15.64 -23.60
CA GLU A 485 3.46 14.30 -24.21
C GLU A 485 4.78 13.50 -24.11
N ARG A 486 5.88 14.18 -23.77
CA ARG A 486 7.21 13.57 -23.60
C ARG A 486 7.50 13.13 -22.17
N MET A 487 6.48 13.14 -21.32
CA MET A 487 6.65 12.78 -19.91
C MET A 487 7.12 11.34 -19.75
N HIS A 488 8.22 11.15 -19.04
CA HIS A 488 8.77 9.83 -18.70
C HIS A 488 9.57 9.88 -17.41
N LEU A 489 9.80 8.70 -16.81
CA LEU A 489 10.72 8.53 -15.68
C LEU A 489 12.11 8.12 -16.18
N ARG A 490 13.16 8.69 -15.58
CA ARG A 490 14.55 8.28 -15.80
C ARG A 490 15.19 7.93 -14.47
N SER A 491 15.92 6.82 -14.41
CA SER A 491 16.71 6.41 -13.23
C SER A 491 17.88 5.53 -13.63
N GLY A 492 18.90 5.46 -12.77
CA GLY A 492 20.03 4.56 -12.95
C GLY A 492 20.17 3.60 -11.77
N TRP A 493 20.94 2.52 -11.93
CA TRP A 493 21.32 1.61 -10.85
C TRP A 493 22.58 0.80 -11.18
N ARG A 494 23.21 0.24 -10.15
CA ARG A 494 24.45 -0.54 -10.28
C ARG A 494 24.25 -1.92 -9.65
N PRO A 495 24.04 -2.99 -10.46
CA PRO A 495 23.98 -4.37 -9.96
C PRO A 495 25.36 -4.90 -9.55
N PHE A 496 26.41 -4.48 -10.27
CA PHE A 496 27.81 -4.83 -10.01
C PHE A 496 28.68 -3.57 -10.11
N PRO A 497 29.92 -3.56 -9.57
CA PRO A 497 30.79 -2.38 -9.59
C PRO A 497 31.10 -1.86 -11.02
N ASP A 498 31.21 -2.76 -11.99
CA ASP A 498 31.53 -2.52 -13.40
C ASP A 498 30.31 -2.54 -14.32
N VAL A 499 29.07 -2.57 -13.76
CA VAL A 499 27.82 -2.55 -14.53
C VAL A 499 26.98 -1.36 -14.11
N TYR A 500 26.56 -0.57 -15.10
CA TYR A 500 25.63 0.55 -14.89
C TYR A 500 24.44 0.43 -15.84
N VAL A 501 23.24 0.55 -15.31
CA VAL A 501 21.98 0.51 -16.06
C VAL A 501 21.29 1.85 -15.93
N GLU A 502 20.97 2.48 -17.05
CA GLU A 502 20.01 3.58 -17.12
C GLU A 502 18.67 3.08 -17.64
N THR A 503 17.60 3.54 -17.06
CA THR A 503 16.24 3.11 -17.39
C THR A 503 15.35 4.30 -17.65
N TRP A 504 14.59 4.25 -18.75
CA TRP A 504 13.49 5.15 -19.07
C TRP A 504 12.17 4.36 -19.03
N LEU A 505 11.17 4.91 -18.36
CA LEU A 505 9.82 4.35 -18.31
C LEU A 505 8.86 5.35 -18.94
N VAL A 506 8.23 4.96 -20.04
CA VAL A 506 7.37 5.82 -20.85
C VAL A 506 5.92 5.36 -20.67
N PRO A 507 5.00 6.25 -20.25
CA PRO A 507 3.59 5.93 -20.13
C PRO A 507 2.97 5.49 -21.47
N PRO A 508 1.78 4.84 -21.46
CA PRO A 508 1.05 4.47 -22.66
C PRO A 508 0.75 5.66 -23.57
N ALA A 509 0.89 5.44 -24.88
CA ALA A 509 0.36 6.32 -25.90
C ALA A 509 -1.11 5.99 -26.19
N GLU A 510 -1.84 6.92 -26.82
CA GLU A 510 -3.26 6.72 -27.14
C GLU A 510 -3.48 5.55 -28.10
N GLU A 511 -2.59 5.32 -29.04
CA GLU A 511 -2.62 4.23 -30.01
C GLU A 511 -2.27 2.85 -29.41
N SER A 512 -1.70 2.82 -28.20
CA SER A 512 -1.29 1.58 -27.52
C SER A 512 -1.63 1.66 -26.01
N PRO A 513 -2.91 1.78 -25.65
CA PRO A 513 -3.35 2.12 -24.29
C PRO A 513 -3.01 1.08 -23.24
N ASN A 514 -2.81 -0.18 -23.65
CA ASN A 514 -2.48 -1.32 -22.80
C ASN A 514 -0.98 -1.59 -22.66
N TYR A 515 -0.13 -0.77 -23.32
CA TYR A 515 1.31 -0.90 -23.24
C TYR A 515 1.97 0.32 -22.61
N TYR A 516 2.94 0.10 -21.74
CA TYR A 516 3.95 1.11 -21.46
C TYR A 516 5.32 0.61 -21.96
N VAL A 517 6.26 1.54 -22.20
CA VAL A 517 7.56 1.21 -22.78
C VAL A 517 8.66 1.35 -21.73
N ARG A 518 9.56 0.36 -21.66
CA ARG A 518 10.82 0.42 -20.93
C ARG A 518 11.97 0.50 -21.93
N VAL A 519 12.94 1.36 -21.66
CA VAL A 519 14.21 1.38 -22.38
C VAL A 519 15.34 1.28 -21.37
N HIS A 520 16.31 0.41 -21.63
CA HIS A 520 17.50 0.25 -20.80
C HIS A 520 18.75 0.47 -21.63
N LYS A 521 19.68 1.30 -21.12
CA LYS A 521 21.07 1.37 -21.57
C LYS A 521 21.92 0.67 -20.54
N ILE A 522 22.57 -0.41 -20.92
CA ILE A 522 23.38 -1.25 -20.04
C ILE A 522 24.83 -1.14 -20.47
N THR A 523 25.70 -0.61 -19.61
CA THR A 523 27.15 -0.60 -19.82
C THR A 523 27.75 -1.62 -18.86
N THR A 524 28.43 -2.63 -19.40
CA THR A 524 28.96 -3.77 -18.63
C THR A 524 30.41 -4.07 -18.99
N GLY A 525 31.21 -4.35 -17.95
CA GLY A 525 32.58 -4.89 -18.10
C GLY A 525 32.64 -6.42 -18.06
N ARG A 526 31.49 -7.09 -17.89
CA ARG A 526 31.35 -8.55 -17.77
C ARG A 526 30.26 -9.10 -18.67
N THR A 527 30.30 -10.39 -18.94
CA THR A 527 29.22 -11.13 -19.60
C THR A 527 28.02 -11.24 -18.66
N LEU A 528 26.80 -10.95 -19.11
CA LEU A 528 25.59 -10.95 -18.32
C LEU A 528 24.49 -11.79 -18.98
N ASP A 529 23.78 -12.60 -18.19
CA ASP A 529 22.42 -13.01 -18.53
C ASP A 529 21.43 -11.95 -18.05
N THR A 530 20.38 -11.71 -18.85
CA THR A 530 19.31 -10.78 -18.54
C THR A 530 17.96 -11.48 -18.53
N ALA A 531 17.09 -11.08 -17.60
CA ALA A 531 15.69 -11.48 -17.57
C ALA A 531 14.82 -10.25 -17.27
N GLU A 532 13.98 -9.86 -18.22
CA GLU A 532 13.10 -8.71 -18.08
C GLU A 532 11.64 -9.16 -18.10
N ALA A 533 10.97 -9.10 -16.93
CA ALA A 533 9.60 -9.55 -16.79
C ALA A 533 8.58 -8.41 -16.84
N GLY A 534 7.41 -8.71 -17.41
CA GLY A 534 6.22 -7.86 -17.42
C GLY A 534 5.43 -7.94 -16.12
N TRP A 535 4.12 -7.77 -16.21
CA TRP A 535 3.18 -8.03 -15.11
C TRP A 535 3.06 -9.52 -14.85
N ALA A 536 2.72 -9.89 -13.61
CA ALA A 536 2.32 -11.25 -13.27
C ALA A 536 0.80 -11.41 -13.49
N THR A 537 0.36 -12.59 -13.90
CA THR A 537 -1.07 -12.96 -13.88
C THR A 537 -1.26 -14.31 -13.18
N TYR A 538 -2.51 -14.75 -13.00
CA TYR A 538 -2.82 -16.03 -12.36
C TYR A 538 -2.17 -17.21 -13.10
N GLY A 539 -1.50 -18.09 -12.37
CA GLY A 539 -0.61 -19.12 -12.94
C GLY A 539 -1.24 -20.45 -13.33
N GLN A 540 -2.59 -20.52 -13.42
CA GLN A 540 -3.31 -21.74 -13.78
C GLN A 540 -4.24 -21.51 -14.96
N GLY A 541 -4.41 -22.53 -15.79
CA GLY A 541 -5.44 -22.62 -16.81
C GLY A 541 -6.82 -22.91 -16.22
N GLU A 542 -7.84 -22.99 -17.08
CA GLU A 542 -9.22 -23.29 -16.68
C GLU A 542 -9.37 -24.69 -16.06
N ASP A 543 -8.53 -25.63 -16.47
CA ASP A 543 -8.48 -26.99 -15.92
C ASP A 543 -7.76 -27.10 -14.56
N GLY A 544 -7.29 -25.95 -14.01
CA GLY A 544 -6.58 -25.87 -12.73
C GLY A 544 -5.12 -26.34 -12.77
N ARG A 545 -4.57 -26.72 -13.92
CA ARG A 545 -3.14 -27.05 -14.09
C ARG A 545 -2.30 -25.79 -14.23
N ALA A 546 -1.01 -25.92 -13.96
CA ALA A 546 -0.08 -24.82 -14.21
C ALA A 546 -0.13 -24.40 -15.69
N LEU A 547 -0.18 -23.13 -15.97
CA LEU A 547 -0.37 -22.58 -17.32
C LEU A 547 0.71 -23.06 -18.29
N VAL A 548 1.96 -23.18 -17.86
CA VAL A 548 3.08 -23.70 -18.65
C VAL A 548 2.93 -25.16 -19.11
N GLN A 549 1.98 -25.91 -18.54
CA GLN A 549 1.66 -27.28 -18.92
C GLN A 549 0.42 -27.37 -19.83
N ALA A 550 -0.33 -26.28 -19.96
CA ALA A 550 -1.63 -26.23 -20.67
C ALA A 550 -1.52 -25.73 -22.12
N PHE A 551 -0.32 -25.67 -22.68
CA PHE A 551 -0.07 -25.16 -24.04
C PHE A 551 -0.61 -26.08 -25.13
N SER A 552 -1.88 -25.97 -25.40
CA SER A 552 -2.46 -26.39 -26.68
C SER A 552 -3.54 -25.40 -27.09
N GLY A 553 -3.27 -24.59 -28.07
CA GLY A 553 -3.95 -23.46 -28.68
C GLY A 553 -5.46 -23.42 -28.86
N GLU A 554 -6.28 -24.01 -27.99
CA GLU A 554 -7.74 -24.06 -28.15
C GLU A 554 -8.56 -23.57 -26.94
N THR A 555 -7.93 -22.98 -25.92
CA THR A 555 -8.65 -22.51 -24.72
C THR A 555 -8.54 -21.00 -24.56
N SER A 556 -9.53 -20.35 -23.93
CA SER A 556 -9.54 -18.93 -23.59
C SER A 556 -8.41 -18.54 -22.59
N SER A 557 -7.80 -19.52 -21.93
CA SER A 557 -6.57 -19.35 -21.14
C SER A 557 -5.42 -20.05 -21.83
N GLY A 558 -4.30 -19.35 -22.01
CA GLY A 558 -3.14 -19.89 -22.69
C GLY A 558 -1.88 -19.07 -22.45
N GLY A 559 -0.77 -19.60 -22.93
CA GLY A 559 0.50 -18.91 -22.92
C GLY A 559 1.21 -18.99 -24.27
N MET A 560 2.04 -18.02 -24.56
CA MET A 560 2.85 -17.94 -25.76
C MET A 560 4.28 -17.64 -25.39
N GLU A 561 5.19 -18.46 -25.91
CA GLU A 561 6.63 -18.21 -25.86
C GLU A 561 7.16 -18.18 -27.30
N ALA A 562 7.82 -17.09 -27.67
CA ALA A 562 8.41 -16.95 -28.99
C ALA A 562 9.70 -16.09 -28.94
N GLU A 563 10.44 -16.02 -30.05
CA GLU A 563 11.51 -15.06 -30.18
C GLU A 563 10.96 -13.64 -30.09
N GLY A 564 11.49 -12.84 -29.16
CA GLY A 564 11.09 -11.45 -28.94
C GLY A 564 9.77 -11.23 -28.22
N GLN A 565 9.05 -12.26 -27.78
CA GLN A 565 7.77 -12.03 -27.10
C GLN A 565 7.34 -13.21 -26.22
N ALA A 566 6.62 -12.87 -25.12
CA ALA A 566 5.91 -13.82 -24.29
C ALA A 566 4.58 -13.21 -23.83
N ARG A 567 3.51 -14.01 -23.76
CA ARG A 567 2.18 -13.61 -23.31
C ARG A 567 1.55 -14.71 -22.48
N ALA A 568 0.85 -14.33 -21.44
CA ALA A 568 0.00 -15.21 -20.64
C ALA A 568 -1.40 -14.61 -20.52
N THR A 569 -2.42 -15.41 -20.79
CA THR A 569 -3.84 -15.04 -20.73
C THR A 569 -4.57 -16.02 -19.82
N THR A 570 -5.16 -15.51 -18.75
CA THR A 570 -5.84 -16.31 -17.71
C THR A 570 -7.02 -15.53 -17.14
N ARG A 571 -7.74 -16.14 -16.20
CA ARG A 571 -8.80 -15.43 -15.45
C ARG A 571 -8.34 -14.17 -14.71
N GLY A 572 -7.02 -14.02 -14.48
CA GLY A 572 -6.42 -12.82 -13.86
C GLY A 572 -6.17 -11.69 -14.84
N GLY A 573 -6.46 -11.87 -16.13
CA GLY A 573 -6.20 -10.92 -17.21
C GLY A 573 -5.17 -11.43 -18.20
N SER A 574 -4.86 -10.62 -19.22
CA SER A 574 -3.84 -10.88 -20.22
C SER A 574 -2.62 -9.98 -19.99
N VAL A 575 -1.43 -10.57 -19.88
CA VAL A 575 -0.18 -9.87 -19.65
C VAL A 575 0.90 -10.35 -20.63
N GLY A 576 1.82 -9.46 -21.01
CA GLY A 576 2.85 -9.85 -21.95
C GLY A 576 4.03 -8.89 -22.02
N VAL A 577 5.07 -9.33 -22.73
CA VAL A 577 6.26 -8.55 -23.06
C VAL A 577 6.62 -8.73 -24.53
N VAL A 578 7.00 -7.63 -25.17
CA VAL A 578 7.46 -7.61 -26.57
C VAL A 578 8.79 -6.89 -26.65
N ASP A 579 9.77 -7.51 -27.33
CA ASP A 579 11.06 -6.90 -27.63
C ASP A 579 10.89 -5.86 -28.75
N LEU A 580 11.18 -4.60 -28.44
CA LEU A 580 11.00 -3.49 -29.37
C LEU A 580 12.28 -3.16 -30.12
N ASP A 581 12.15 -2.72 -31.36
CA ASP A 581 13.27 -2.30 -32.19
C ASP A 581 13.99 -1.07 -31.61
N VAL A 582 15.27 -1.25 -31.29
CA VAL A 582 16.16 -0.21 -30.75
C VAL A 582 17.04 0.45 -31.82
N THR A 583 16.99 0.01 -33.08
CA THR A 583 17.89 0.51 -34.15
C THR A 583 17.75 2.01 -34.39
N ARG A 584 16.59 2.59 -34.07
CA ARG A 584 16.33 4.03 -34.15
C ARG A 584 16.97 4.83 -33.00
N LEU A 585 17.34 4.16 -31.90
CA LEU A 585 17.92 4.83 -30.74
C LEU A 585 19.43 5.08 -30.87
N SER A 586 20.11 4.33 -31.73
CA SER A 586 21.54 4.48 -31.92
C SER A 586 21.98 3.92 -33.28
N ALA A 587 22.44 4.78 -34.18
CA ALA A 587 23.07 4.36 -35.45
C ALA A 587 24.32 3.50 -35.13
N GLY A 588 24.29 2.21 -35.49
CA GLY A 588 25.42 1.30 -35.34
C GLY A 588 25.30 0.26 -34.22
N PHE A 589 24.21 0.22 -33.43
CA PHE A 589 23.98 -0.84 -32.47
C PHE A 589 22.99 -1.87 -33.02
N ASN A 590 23.39 -3.12 -33.10
CA ASN A 590 22.47 -4.23 -33.32
C ASN A 590 21.76 -4.54 -32.00
N GLY A 591 20.44 -4.56 -32.02
CA GLY A 591 19.65 -5.00 -30.85
C GLY A 591 20.04 -6.43 -30.45
N VAL A 592 20.04 -6.69 -29.15
CA VAL A 592 20.23 -8.05 -28.63
C VAL A 592 18.93 -8.82 -28.87
N LYS A 593 19.00 -9.96 -29.53
CA LYS A 593 17.83 -10.84 -29.69
C LYS A 593 17.50 -11.48 -28.35
N ARG A 594 16.26 -11.31 -27.92
CA ARG A 594 15.74 -11.87 -26.66
C ARG A 594 14.70 -12.94 -26.94
N ARG A 595 14.68 -13.98 -26.13
CA ARG A 595 13.71 -15.06 -26.23
C ARG A 595 12.63 -14.87 -25.16
N GLY A 596 11.38 -14.98 -25.56
CA GLY A 596 10.25 -15.01 -24.65
C GLY A 596 10.20 -16.33 -23.85
N LYS A 597 9.90 -16.22 -22.57
CA LYS A 597 9.65 -17.32 -21.65
C LYS A 597 8.53 -16.98 -20.68
N LEU A 598 7.74 -17.98 -20.30
CA LEU A 598 6.79 -17.88 -19.18
C LEU A 598 7.45 -18.48 -17.93
N VAL A 599 7.76 -17.63 -16.96
CA VAL A 599 8.34 -18.03 -15.69
C VAL A 599 7.19 -18.30 -14.70
N GLN A 600 7.07 -19.53 -14.25
CA GLN A 600 6.14 -19.92 -13.19
C GLN A 600 6.78 -19.56 -11.85
N SER A 601 6.31 -18.49 -11.20
CA SER A 601 6.89 -18.11 -9.91
C SER A 601 6.58 -19.11 -8.81
N ASP A 602 7.40 -19.14 -7.77
CA ASP A 602 7.10 -19.90 -6.56
C ASP A 602 5.69 -19.56 -6.02
N PRO A 603 4.94 -20.54 -5.50
CA PRO A 603 3.64 -20.30 -4.88
C PRO A 603 3.75 -19.25 -3.77
N ASN A 604 2.70 -18.44 -3.63
CA ASN A 604 2.58 -17.36 -2.65
C ASN A 604 3.55 -16.18 -2.85
N SER A 605 4.22 -16.09 -3.99
CA SER A 605 5.06 -14.92 -4.29
C SER A 605 4.25 -13.68 -4.67
N ASN A 606 3.12 -13.76 -5.38
CA ASN A 606 2.33 -12.58 -5.73
C ASN A 606 1.39 -12.13 -4.60
N ALA A 607 1.21 -10.82 -4.45
CA ALA A 607 0.34 -10.24 -3.42
C ALA A 607 -1.16 -10.58 -3.63
N ILE A 608 -1.59 -10.76 -4.90
CA ILE A 608 -2.99 -10.99 -5.27
C ILE A 608 -3.22 -12.47 -5.63
N PHE A 609 -2.32 -13.08 -6.37
CA PHE A 609 -2.45 -14.44 -6.88
C PHE A 609 -1.57 -15.42 -6.09
N SER A 610 -2.16 -16.43 -5.48
CA SER A 610 -1.42 -17.48 -4.76
C SER A 610 -0.51 -18.33 -5.69
N ARG A 611 -0.80 -18.35 -6.97
CA ARG A 611 0.03 -18.89 -8.05
C ARG A 611 0.09 -17.88 -9.16
N SER A 612 1.28 -17.60 -9.69
CA SER A 612 1.45 -16.62 -10.75
C SER A 612 2.43 -17.04 -11.82
N VAL A 613 2.28 -16.49 -13.01
CA VAL A 613 3.14 -16.66 -14.16
C VAL A 613 3.54 -15.28 -14.70
N LEU A 614 4.81 -15.18 -15.11
CA LEU A 614 5.43 -13.93 -15.56
C LEU A 614 5.95 -14.09 -17.00
N PRO A 615 5.35 -13.38 -17.98
CA PRO A 615 5.99 -13.23 -19.29
C PRO A 615 7.33 -12.50 -19.14
N THR A 616 8.40 -13.09 -19.66
CA THR A 616 9.78 -12.65 -19.45
C THR A 616 10.56 -12.72 -20.76
N LEU A 617 11.41 -11.71 -21.04
CA LEU A 617 12.40 -11.71 -22.13
C LEU A 617 13.77 -12.07 -21.57
N LEU A 618 14.36 -13.16 -22.08
CA LEU A 618 15.70 -13.62 -21.74
C LEU A 618 16.70 -13.19 -22.80
N GLY A 619 17.85 -12.68 -22.37
CA GLY A 619 18.93 -12.24 -23.25
C GLY A 619 20.30 -12.51 -22.66
N HIS A 620 21.33 -12.37 -23.50
CA HIS A 620 22.74 -12.53 -23.15
C HIS A 620 23.53 -11.34 -23.67
N LEU A 621 24.40 -10.76 -22.85
CA LEU A 621 25.18 -9.56 -23.17
C LEU A 621 26.65 -9.82 -22.95
N GLU A 622 27.47 -9.56 -23.97
CA GLU A 622 28.92 -9.49 -23.84
C GLU A 622 29.36 -8.14 -23.24
N PRO A 623 30.62 -8.02 -22.74
CA PRO A 623 31.14 -6.73 -22.29
C PRO A 623 30.96 -5.63 -23.35
N GLY A 624 30.43 -4.45 -22.94
CA GLY A 624 30.12 -3.36 -23.85
C GLY A 624 28.95 -2.50 -23.41
N THR A 625 28.39 -1.75 -24.35
CA THR A 625 27.17 -0.96 -24.14
C THR A 625 26.03 -1.50 -25.00
N HIS A 626 24.91 -1.81 -24.37
CA HIS A 626 23.74 -2.42 -25.01
C HIS A 626 22.48 -1.59 -24.73
N TYR A 627 21.54 -1.63 -25.67
CA TYR A 627 20.21 -1.04 -25.53
C TYR A 627 19.16 -2.15 -25.63
N LEU A 628 18.26 -2.18 -24.65
CA LEU A 628 17.10 -3.07 -24.64
C LEU A 628 15.85 -2.18 -24.58
N ALA A 629 14.84 -2.51 -25.36
CA ALA A 629 13.54 -1.83 -25.26
C ALA A 629 12.42 -2.87 -25.19
N THR A 630 11.47 -2.67 -24.30
CA THR A 630 10.39 -3.62 -24.01
C THR A 630 9.06 -2.90 -23.97
N GLY A 631 8.11 -3.37 -24.78
CA GLY A 631 6.69 -3.09 -24.60
C GLY A 631 6.14 -4.03 -23.52
N VAL A 632 5.59 -3.47 -22.45
CA VAL A 632 4.97 -4.24 -21.37
C VAL A 632 3.47 -4.10 -21.45
N PHE A 633 2.80 -5.20 -21.76
CA PHE A 633 1.37 -5.30 -21.96
C PHE A 633 0.63 -5.72 -20.69
N GLY A 634 -0.55 -5.13 -20.45
CA GLY A 634 -1.46 -5.55 -19.40
C GLY A 634 -2.90 -5.15 -19.72
N ALA A 635 -3.80 -6.10 -19.74
CA ALA A 635 -5.24 -5.89 -19.93
C ALA A 635 -6.02 -6.70 -18.86
N PRO A 636 -6.89 -6.04 -18.08
CA PRO A 636 -7.63 -6.67 -16.99
C PRO A 636 -8.70 -7.66 -17.48
N PRO A 637 -9.26 -8.50 -16.60
CA PRO A 637 -10.35 -9.43 -16.97
C PRO A 637 -11.60 -8.73 -17.54
N SER A 638 -11.87 -7.51 -17.11
CA SER A 638 -12.99 -6.69 -17.61
C SER A 638 -12.91 -6.35 -19.10
N GLU A 639 -11.71 -6.42 -19.68
CA GLU A 639 -11.42 -6.11 -21.09
C GLU A 639 -11.19 -7.38 -21.94
N ALA A 640 -11.72 -8.53 -21.51
CA ALA A 640 -11.41 -9.83 -22.12
C ALA A 640 -11.69 -9.90 -23.64
N GLU A 641 -12.73 -9.22 -24.12
CA GLU A 641 -13.08 -9.17 -25.54
C GLU A 641 -12.05 -8.39 -26.40
N LEU A 642 -11.24 -7.54 -25.77
CA LEU A 642 -10.26 -6.69 -26.45
C LEU A 642 -8.82 -7.23 -26.36
N TRP A 643 -8.55 -8.29 -25.60
CA TRP A 643 -7.19 -8.75 -25.30
C TRP A 643 -6.33 -8.99 -26.55
N ASP A 644 -6.88 -9.60 -27.59
CA ASP A 644 -6.12 -9.93 -28.80
C ASP A 644 -5.93 -8.72 -29.72
N SER A 645 -6.95 -7.87 -29.85
CA SER A 645 -6.84 -6.63 -30.61
C SER A 645 -5.84 -5.68 -29.97
N GLU A 646 -5.91 -5.50 -28.65
CA GLU A 646 -4.98 -4.61 -27.92
C GLU A 646 -3.55 -5.15 -27.89
N TRP A 647 -3.36 -6.48 -27.82
CA TRP A 647 -2.04 -7.10 -27.94
C TRP A 647 -1.38 -6.77 -29.29
N ALA A 648 -2.14 -6.67 -30.35
CA ALA A 648 -1.61 -6.36 -31.68
C ALA A 648 -1.16 -4.90 -31.84
N HIS A 649 -1.58 -3.98 -30.96
CA HIS A 649 -1.20 -2.57 -30.99
C HIS A 649 0.15 -2.32 -30.32
N VAL A 650 1.20 -3.04 -30.77
CA VAL A 650 2.57 -2.93 -30.21
C VAL A 650 3.10 -1.50 -30.36
N PRO A 651 3.55 -0.86 -29.26
CA PRO A 651 4.06 0.50 -29.28
C PRO A 651 5.41 0.60 -30.01
N ARG A 652 5.77 1.80 -30.40
CA ARG A 652 7.12 2.12 -30.87
C ARG A 652 7.91 2.82 -29.76
N VAL A 653 9.21 2.62 -29.77
CA VAL A 653 10.10 3.41 -28.91
C VAL A 653 10.05 4.87 -29.37
N PRO A 654 9.74 5.84 -28.48
CA PRO A 654 9.72 7.25 -28.86
C PRO A 654 11.08 7.72 -29.38
N SER A 655 11.08 8.37 -30.55
CA SER A 655 12.31 8.84 -31.25
C SER A 655 13.00 10.00 -30.54
N ASP A 656 12.30 10.68 -29.65
CA ASP A 656 12.74 11.88 -28.94
C ASP A 656 13.19 11.64 -27.51
N LEU A 657 13.24 10.37 -27.08
CA LEU A 657 13.90 10.01 -25.83
C LEU A 657 15.37 10.45 -25.91
N THR A 658 15.73 11.49 -25.16
CA THR A 658 17.11 11.95 -25.02
C THR A 658 17.94 10.91 -24.27
N ILE A 659 18.31 9.83 -24.97
CA ILE A 659 19.15 8.75 -24.44
C ILE A 659 20.60 9.22 -24.26
N TYR A 660 20.95 10.37 -24.85
CA TYR A 660 22.32 10.87 -24.98
C TYR A 660 22.70 11.96 -23.97
N ASN A 661 21.80 12.44 -23.09
CA ASN A 661 22.14 13.53 -22.15
C ASN A 661 22.05 13.08 -20.70
#